data_47c7c645c24da2a97796f5ec3fb9f54c
#
_entry.id   47c7c645c24da2a97796f5ec3fb9f54c
#
_cell.length_a   1.000
_cell.length_b   1.000
_cell.length_c   1.000
_cell.angle_alpha   90.00
_cell.angle_beta   90.00
_cell.angle_gamma   90.00
#
_symmetry.space_group_name_H-M   'P 1'
#
loop_
_entity.id
_entity.type
_entity.pdbx_description
1 polymer ?
#
loop_
_entity_poly.entity_id
_entity_poly.type
_entity_poly.pdbx_seq_one_letter_code
_entity_poly.pdbx_strand_id
1 'polypeptide(L)'
;MAKWLYSIGSFAARKAWAVIAIWVLVIAGVAGTYSAFHGQLKTTFTMPGTETQRLTDELASRFPDANRGTGQVIVTTGDGSRITDEQKQAFVNKLNSLKNENSAVDDVSDPFATEQQIADGRKQLEEGKQKLDAAPKQIEDGKKQLRDAQKKVDDGKAQLEAAQKQLDAAREQTRAAGALESMREQLGSQQAQIDAQRAQLAESQKQLDTKAAELADSEKKLPEQQAQLARKSALLDLTSDYRTVSEDGSTAVAGVFFKMKSSEAPHADKEKLMEHFKNADLKGLTVNFDQNVAESPDVGMGVGEIVGIVVALMTLIVLLGTLIAAGLPILMAIVGVIVGILGTLSFSSLVDMSSTTYMLGMMLGLAVGIDYSLFILNRHRSNLMDGMPLRKSIAVANGTSGNAVVFAGATVIIALLALNVTGIPFLGYMGDAAALCVFVAVLISVTLTPAMLSLIGRKVMSKKAWASVNTPEKIAARHTEQEQREESPHGWLKIVLAKPVVTILLCVVALGAIAIPMGQMRMGLPSAESSQTESTEYKAYQIVKDKFGEGMSGPVLAVAHTPAGMNEAQAEQAQIDIAYAIEAKDPDNVKTVVPAGQTDDHTVQIFQVIPKHGPSSVETVNLVEQLREVHVNIQGTDVKLGVTGLTGGNIDVSNTLAQKLPLYLAVVMGLSFIVLILVFRSILVPLVASVGFLFSILASFGAVVAVYQMGFMGSLFGVHDPGPILAFLPTLMIGILFGLAMDYQVFLVSGMREAYVHGKSAKTAVVAGYNHAVRVVIAAMIIMISVFGGFIFAESAMIRPIGFGLAFGVLVDAFVVRMTITPAVLTLLGDKAWWMPKWLDKLVPNMDVEGATLLHTLEEEAEQPAEHDEQAETDKSTAGASS
;
A
#
# COMPACT_ATOMS: atom_id res chain seq x y z
N MET A 1 30.65 27.50 3.06
CA MET A 1 29.81 26.83 2.03
C MET A 1 29.51 27.83 0.90
N ALA A 2 29.04 29.04 1.16
CA ALA A 2 28.70 30.04 0.16
C ALA A 2 29.85 30.35 -0.88
N LYS A 3 31.12 30.52 -0.43
CA LYS A 3 32.29 30.69 -1.32
C LYS A 3 32.50 29.50 -2.26
N TRP A 4 32.28 28.28 -1.79
CA TRP A 4 32.39 27.05 -2.61
C TRP A 4 31.28 26.99 -3.69
N LEU A 5 30.04 27.28 -3.33
CA LEU A 5 28.93 27.35 -4.28
C LEU A 5 29.10 28.52 -5.29
N TYR A 6 29.62 29.65 -4.84
CA TYR A 6 30.01 30.74 -5.74
C TYR A 6 31.06 30.27 -6.78
N SER A 7 32.05 29.48 -6.34
CA SER A 7 33.05 28.93 -7.26
C SER A 7 32.44 27.95 -8.24
N ILE A 8 31.52 27.07 -7.79
CA ILE A 8 30.76 26.17 -8.69
C ILE A 8 29.95 26.98 -9.70
N GLY A 9 29.19 27.98 -9.24
CA GLY A 9 28.40 28.85 -10.12
C GLY A 9 29.27 29.59 -11.15
N SER A 10 30.45 30.09 -10.73
CA SER A 10 31.42 30.72 -11.61
C SER A 10 32.00 29.76 -12.66
N PHE A 11 32.32 28.50 -12.24
CA PHE A 11 32.78 27.46 -13.16
C PHE A 11 31.69 27.09 -14.18
N ALA A 12 30.45 26.87 -13.70
CA ALA A 12 29.31 26.55 -14.54
C ALA A 12 28.99 27.66 -15.53
N ALA A 13 29.08 28.93 -15.10
CA ALA A 13 28.89 30.07 -15.99
C ALA A 13 30.00 30.25 -17.06
N ARG A 14 31.21 29.79 -16.78
CA ARG A 14 32.34 29.86 -17.74
C ARG A 14 32.41 28.64 -18.66
N LYS A 15 32.09 27.46 -18.17
CA LYS A 15 32.22 26.19 -18.90
C LYS A 15 30.87 25.43 -18.94
N ALA A 16 29.80 26.11 -19.35
CA ALA A 16 28.45 25.57 -19.37
C ALA A 16 28.32 24.23 -20.13
N TRP A 17 28.97 24.12 -21.30
CA TRP A 17 28.95 22.90 -22.10
C TRP A 17 29.61 21.70 -21.40
N ALA A 18 30.65 21.93 -20.59
CA ALA A 18 31.30 20.89 -19.83
C ALA A 18 30.36 20.32 -18.73
N VAL A 19 29.62 21.21 -18.04
CA VAL A 19 28.63 20.80 -17.04
C VAL A 19 27.48 20.02 -17.68
N ILE A 20 26.98 20.45 -18.83
CA ILE A 20 25.94 19.73 -19.58
C ILE A 20 26.46 18.37 -20.02
N ALA A 21 27.68 18.25 -20.54
CA ALA A 21 28.29 16.99 -20.93
C ALA A 21 28.40 16.02 -19.74
N ILE A 22 28.79 16.51 -18.55
CA ILE A 22 28.83 15.72 -17.33
C ILE A 22 27.43 15.16 -17.01
N TRP A 23 26.39 15.99 -17.05
CA TRP A 23 25.01 15.54 -16.77
C TRP A 23 24.47 14.54 -17.81
N VAL A 24 24.82 14.72 -19.10
CA VAL A 24 24.49 13.73 -20.15
C VAL A 24 25.17 12.39 -19.86
N LEU A 25 26.45 12.41 -19.41
CA LEU A 25 27.14 11.19 -18.98
C LEU A 25 26.50 10.55 -17.73
N VAL A 26 26.06 11.36 -16.76
CA VAL A 26 25.32 10.86 -15.57
C VAL A 26 24.02 10.20 -16.00
N ILE A 27 23.23 10.84 -16.87
CA ILE A 27 21.97 10.27 -17.39
C ILE A 27 22.25 8.95 -18.12
N ALA A 28 23.25 8.90 -18.99
CA ALA A 28 23.64 7.69 -19.72
C ALA A 28 24.12 6.58 -18.77
N GLY A 29 24.89 6.92 -17.73
CA GLY A 29 25.36 5.99 -16.70
C GLY A 29 24.20 5.40 -15.90
N VAL A 30 23.27 6.25 -15.42
CA VAL A 30 22.11 5.80 -14.67
C VAL A 30 21.15 4.99 -15.54
N ALA A 31 20.96 5.35 -16.82
CA ALA A 31 20.18 4.56 -17.75
C ALA A 31 20.84 3.18 -18.03
N GLY A 32 22.17 3.14 -18.10
CA GLY A 32 22.93 1.89 -18.22
C GLY A 32 22.78 0.98 -16.99
N THR A 33 22.86 1.54 -15.77
CA THR A 33 22.65 0.77 -14.54
C THR A 33 21.20 0.27 -14.43
N TYR A 34 20.22 1.09 -14.79
CA TYR A 34 18.83 0.68 -14.85
C TYR A 34 18.64 -0.50 -15.80
N SER A 35 19.15 -0.44 -17.03
CA SER A 35 19.00 -1.52 -18.01
C SER A 35 19.65 -2.83 -17.55
N ALA A 36 20.70 -2.76 -16.73
CA ALA A 36 21.44 -3.91 -16.24
C ALA A 36 20.85 -4.52 -14.94
N PHE A 37 20.26 -3.71 -14.06
CA PHE A 37 19.91 -4.09 -12.69
C PHE A 37 18.45 -3.81 -12.29
N HIS A 38 17.55 -3.45 -13.21
CA HIS A 38 16.15 -3.27 -12.86
C HIS A 38 15.48 -4.60 -12.51
N GLY A 39 14.69 -4.61 -11.44
CA GLY A 39 13.83 -5.74 -11.02
C GLY A 39 12.35 -5.39 -11.22
N GLN A 40 11.48 -6.33 -10.89
CA GLN A 40 10.04 -6.10 -10.92
C GLN A 40 9.58 -5.34 -9.66
N LEU A 41 8.68 -4.40 -9.85
CA LEU A 41 8.05 -3.68 -8.74
C LEU A 41 6.94 -4.54 -8.14
N LYS A 42 6.86 -4.57 -6.79
CA LYS A 42 5.82 -5.31 -6.06
C LYS A 42 4.65 -4.39 -5.74
N THR A 43 3.47 -4.98 -5.73
CA THR A 43 2.23 -4.27 -5.36
C THR A 43 1.83 -4.52 -3.90
N THR A 44 2.40 -5.53 -3.25
CA THR A 44 2.10 -5.90 -1.87
C THR A 44 3.10 -5.31 -0.87
N PHE A 45 2.59 -4.93 0.30
CA PHE A 45 3.38 -4.42 1.42
C PHE A 45 3.68 -5.56 2.39
N THR A 46 4.92 -6.04 2.42
CA THR A 46 5.37 -7.04 3.39
C THR A 46 5.87 -6.36 4.66
N MET A 47 5.52 -6.90 5.81
CA MET A 47 5.96 -6.40 7.10
C MET A 47 6.62 -7.51 7.92
N PRO A 48 7.94 -7.66 7.84
CA PRO A 48 8.68 -8.66 8.60
C PRO A 48 8.46 -8.50 10.11
N GLY A 49 8.27 -9.63 10.82
CA GLY A 49 8.11 -9.65 12.27
C GLY A 49 6.66 -9.57 12.78
N THR A 50 5.66 -9.38 11.91
CA THR A 50 4.25 -9.51 12.29
C THR A 50 3.84 -10.98 12.38
N GLU A 51 2.77 -11.25 13.13
CA GLU A 51 2.18 -12.60 13.22
C GLU A 51 1.72 -13.08 11.84
N THR A 52 1.03 -12.21 11.11
CA THR A 52 0.55 -12.50 9.76
C THR A 52 1.67 -12.91 8.81
N GLN A 53 2.80 -12.17 8.80
CA GLN A 53 3.92 -12.51 7.91
C GLN A 53 4.55 -13.85 8.31
N ARG A 54 4.75 -14.12 9.61
CA ARG A 54 5.29 -15.39 10.10
C ARG A 54 4.41 -16.57 9.69
N LEU A 55 3.09 -16.45 9.85
CA LEU A 55 2.14 -17.47 9.44
C LEU A 55 2.12 -17.64 7.92
N THR A 56 2.17 -16.56 7.16
CA THR A 56 2.26 -16.63 5.69
C THR A 56 3.51 -17.39 5.24
N ASP A 57 4.66 -17.13 5.85
CA ASP A 57 5.92 -17.80 5.52
C ASP A 57 5.88 -19.29 5.94
N GLU A 58 5.25 -19.60 7.08
CA GLU A 58 5.03 -20.99 7.51
C GLU A 58 4.11 -21.73 6.54
N LEU A 59 2.97 -21.16 6.18
CA LEU A 59 2.05 -21.75 5.22
C LEU A 59 2.71 -21.96 3.86
N ALA A 60 3.50 -21.01 3.37
CA ALA A 60 4.26 -21.15 2.13
C ALA A 60 5.25 -22.33 2.17
N SER A 61 5.80 -22.66 3.33
CA SER A 61 6.73 -23.78 3.51
C SER A 61 6.04 -25.13 3.65
N ARG A 62 4.87 -25.17 4.29
CA ARG A 62 4.12 -26.41 4.58
C ARG A 62 3.09 -26.78 3.51
N PHE A 63 2.57 -25.80 2.79
CA PHE A 63 1.62 -25.95 1.71
C PHE A 63 2.22 -25.37 0.43
N PRO A 64 2.94 -26.15 -0.39
CA PRO A 64 3.52 -25.64 -1.63
C PRO A 64 2.51 -24.96 -2.55
N ASP A 65 1.27 -25.45 -2.56
CA ASP A 65 0.16 -24.90 -3.34
C ASP A 65 -0.40 -23.58 -2.76
N ALA A 66 -0.26 -23.34 -1.44
CA ALA A 66 -0.69 -22.09 -0.82
C ALA A 66 0.23 -20.89 -1.16
N ASN A 67 1.41 -21.13 -1.70
CA ASN A 67 2.32 -20.08 -2.20
C ASN A 67 1.94 -19.59 -3.61
N ARG A 68 0.93 -20.22 -4.24
CA ARG A 68 0.41 -19.78 -5.53
C ARG A 68 -0.37 -18.48 -5.34
N GLY A 69 -0.11 -17.51 -6.21
CA GLY A 69 -0.93 -16.31 -6.29
C GLY A 69 -2.35 -16.67 -6.73
N THR A 70 -3.33 -16.00 -6.17
CA THR A 70 -4.73 -16.18 -6.56
C THR A 70 -5.28 -14.88 -7.15
N GLY A 71 -6.08 -15.00 -8.19
CA GLY A 71 -6.87 -13.92 -8.76
C GLY A 71 -8.28 -14.41 -9.06
N GLN A 72 -9.20 -13.49 -9.22
CA GLN A 72 -10.60 -13.79 -9.52
C GLN A 72 -11.02 -13.19 -10.87
N VAL A 73 -11.78 -13.98 -11.63
CA VAL A 73 -12.43 -13.58 -12.85
C VAL A 73 -13.94 -13.63 -12.61
N ILE A 74 -14.57 -12.48 -12.63
CA ILE A 74 -16.00 -12.31 -12.37
C ILE A 74 -16.72 -12.19 -13.69
N VAL A 75 -17.65 -13.11 -13.95
CA VAL A 75 -18.47 -13.11 -15.16
C VAL A 75 -19.93 -12.85 -14.82
N THR A 76 -20.59 -11.96 -15.56
CA THR A 76 -21.99 -11.60 -15.33
C THR A 76 -22.76 -11.37 -16.64
N THR A 77 -24.07 -11.61 -16.60
CA THR A 77 -24.97 -11.17 -17.66
C THR A 77 -25.29 -9.69 -17.45
N GLY A 78 -25.23 -8.90 -18.52
CA GLY A 78 -25.48 -7.45 -18.43
C GLY A 78 -26.92 -7.07 -18.06
N ASP A 79 -27.87 -7.98 -18.25
CA ASP A 79 -29.31 -7.80 -18.01
C ASP A 79 -29.82 -8.46 -16.71
N GLY A 80 -28.93 -9.11 -15.93
CA GLY A 80 -29.29 -9.83 -14.72
C GLY A 80 -30.02 -11.16 -14.94
N SER A 81 -30.13 -11.64 -16.17
CA SER A 81 -30.69 -12.95 -16.49
C SER A 81 -29.75 -14.07 -16.04
N ARG A 82 -30.30 -15.26 -15.87
CA ARG A 82 -29.52 -16.44 -15.53
C ARG A 82 -28.56 -16.81 -16.68
N ILE A 83 -27.30 -17.10 -16.35
CA ILE A 83 -26.30 -17.58 -17.31
C ILE A 83 -26.78 -18.89 -17.95
N THR A 84 -26.89 -18.93 -19.24
CA THR A 84 -27.33 -20.10 -20.03
C THR A 84 -26.23 -21.16 -20.13
N ASP A 85 -26.60 -22.40 -20.44
CA ASP A 85 -25.62 -23.48 -20.58
C ASP A 85 -24.65 -23.25 -21.75
N GLU A 86 -25.07 -22.55 -22.80
CA GLU A 86 -24.19 -22.16 -23.91
C GLU A 86 -23.16 -21.12 -23.45
N GLN A 87 -23.58 -20.14 -22.64
CA GLN A 87 -22.71 -19.12 -22.05
C GLN A 87 -21.72 -19.74 -21.06
N LYS A 88 -22.19 -20.66 -20.18
CA LYS A 88 -21.31 -21.42 -19.28
C LYS A 88 -20.20 -22.13 -20.04
N GLN A 89 -20.59 -22.88 -21.09
CA GLN A 89 -19.62 -23.64 -21.89
C GLN A 89 -18.61 -22.72 -22.58
N ALA A 90 -19.07 -21.60 -23.14
CA ALA A 90 -18.18 -20.62 -23.79
C ALA A 90 -17.17 -20.04 -22.79
N PHE A 91 -17.64 -19.66 -21.59
CA PHE A 91 -16.77 -19.13 -20.54
C PHE A 91 -15.78 -20.17 -20.01
N VAL A 92 -16.24 -21.38 -19.68
CA VAL A 92 -15.40 -22.46 -19.13
C VAL A 92 -14.34 -22.92 -20.15
N ASN A 93 -14.70 -23.01 -21.43
CA ASN A 93 -13.73 -23.34 -22.49
C ASN A 93 -12.64 -22.27 -22.57
N LYS A 94 -13.04 -20.98 -22.49
CA LYS A 94 -12.11 -19.86 -22.54
C LYS A 94 -11.24 -19.81 -21.28
N LEU A 95 -11.82 -20.07 -20.10
CA LEU A 95 -11.12 -20.16 -18.83
C LEU A 95 -10.05 -21.26 -18.84
N ASN A 96 -10.41 -22.46 -19.31
CA ASN A 96 -9.49 -23.59 -19.37
C ASN A 96 -8.35 -23.40 -20.38
N SER A 97 -8.56 -22.62 -21.46
CA SER A 97 -7.50 -22.35 -22.43
C SER A 97 -6.38 -21.47 -21.87
N LEU A 98 -6.64 -20.71 -20.77
CA LEU A 98 -5.63 -19.90 -20.09
C LEU A 98 -4.39 -20.70 -19.67
N LYS A 99 -4.57 -21.93 -19.19
CA LYS A 99 -3.44 -22.81 -18.78
C LYS A 99 -2.41 -23.02 -19.89
N ASN A 100 -2.82 -23.02 -21.13
CA ASN A 100 -1.97 -23.25 -22.30
C ASN A 100 -1.48 -21.96 -22.95
N GLU A 101 -2.22 -20.86 -22.81
CA GLU A 101 -1.96 -19.60 -23.52
C GLU A 101 -1.24 -18.57 -22.65
N ASN A 102 -1.25 -18.73 -21.31
CA ASN A 102 -0.60 -17.82 -20.39
C ASN A 102 0.42 -18.55 -19.51
N SER A 103 1.68 -18.17 -19.64
CA SER A 103 2.78 -18.84 -18.94
C SER A 103 2.80 -18.67 -17.42
N ALA A 104 2.19 -17.60 -16.92
CA ALA A 104 2.10 -17.31 -15.48
C ALA A 104 0.97 -18.06 -14.78
N VAL A 105 -0.05 -18.54 -15.54
CA VAL A 105 -1.18 -19.28 -14.97
C VAL A 105 -0.80 -20.74 -14.78
N ASP A 106 -1.08 -21.29 -13.62
CA ASP A 106 -0.88 -22.69 -13.26
C ASP A 106 -2.17 -23.48 -13.38
N ASP A 107 -3.23 -22.98 -12.72
CA ASP A 107 -4.53 -23.65 -12.69
C ASP A 107 -5.68 -22.62 -12.68
N VAL A 108 -6.88 -23.11 -12.96
CA VAL A 108 -8.13 -22.33 -12.92
C VAL A 108 -9.23 -23.15 -12.24
N SER A 109 -10.12 -22.49 -11.50
CA SER A 109 -11.29 -23.15 -10.93
C SER A 109 -12.55 -22.81 -11.71
N ASP A 110 -13.25 -23.85 -12.15
CA ASP A 110 -14.56 -23.71 -12.81
C ASP A 110 -15.65 -23.48 -11.72
N PRO A 111 -16.28 -22.29 -11.68
CA PRO A 111 -17.28 -21.97 -10.67
C PRO A 111 -18.53 -22.84 -10.77
N PHE A 112 -18.91 -23.28 -11.97
CA PHE A 112 -20.09 -24.10 -12.16
C PHE A 112 -19.86 -25.55 -11.75
N ALA A 113 -18.65 -26.08 -12.00
CA ALA A 113 -18.26 -27.41 -11.55
C ALA A 113 -18.14 -27.47 -10.02
N THR A 114 -17.60 -26.41 -9.39
CA THR A 114 -17.54 -26.30 -7.93
C THR A 114 -18.93 -26.28 -7.30
N GLU A 115 -19.86 -25.49 -7.82
CA GLU A 115 -21.24 -25.45 -7.34
C GLU A 115 -21.94 -26.80 -7.50
N GLN A 116 -21.71 -27.49 -8.63
CA GLN A 116 -22.26 -28.82 -8.87
C GLN A 116 -21.69 -29.84 -7.88
N GLN A 117 -20.40 -29.81 -7.59
CA GLN A 117 -19.78 -30.70 -6.60
C GLN A 117 -20.37 -30.50 -5.19
N ILE A 118 -20.61 -29.26 -4.79
CA ILE A 118 -21.28 -28.95 -3.51
C ILE A 118 -22.70 -29.51 -3.50
N ALA A 119 -23.46 -29.32 -4.58
CA ALA A 119 -24.84 -29.84 -4.70
C ALA A 119 -24.88 -31.38 -4.68
N ASP A 120 -23.97 -32.04 -5.39
CA ASP A 120 -23.87 -33.49 -5.43
C ASP A 120 -23.43 -34.05 -4.05
N GLY A 121 -22.52 -33.37 -3.35
CA GLY A 121 -22.12 -33.69 -1.99
C GLY A 121 -23.32 -33.66 -1.01
N ARG A 122 -24.15 -32.62 -1.10
CA ARG A 122 -25.37 -32.51 -0.28
C ARG A 122 -26.36 -33.63 -0.59
N LYS A 123 -26.54 -33.99 -1.87
CA LYS A 123 -27.41 -35.09 -2.27
C LYS A 123 -26.92 -36.44 -1.75
N GLN A 124 -25.61 -36.71 -1.89
CA GLN A 124 -24.99 -37.94 -1.36
C GLN A 124 -25.13 -38.03 0.17
N LEU A 125 -25.00 -36.89 0.87
CA LEU A 125 -25.21 -36.86 2.32
C LEU A 125 -26.63 -37.19 2.69
N GLU A 126 -27.64 -36.65 1.99
CA GLU A 126 -29.07 -36.94 2.25
C GLU A 126 -29.39 -38.40 1.99
N GLU A 127 -28.90 -38.97 0.87
CA GLU A 127 -29.01 -40.39 0.56
C GLU A 127 -28.31 -41.26 1.63
N GLY A 128 -27.15 -40.81 2.13
CA GLY A 128 -26.42 -41.45 3.23
C GLY A 128 -27.21 -41.45 4.53
N LYS A 129 -27.82 -40.31 4.92
CA LYS A 129 -28.69 -40.19 6.10
C LYS A 129 -29.86 -41.19 6.01
N GLN A 130 -30.56 -41.22 4.88
CA GLN A 130 -31.70 -42.11 4.69
C GLN A 130 -31.32 -43.60 4.82
N LYS A 131 -30.17 -44.00 4.25
CA LYS A 131 -29.65 -45.37 4.38
C LYS A 131 -29.28 -45.70 5.83
N LEU A 132 -28.63 -44.77 6.52
CA LEU A 132 -28.19 -44.96 7.90
C LEU A 132 -29.34 -44.97 8.90
N ASP A 133 -30.39 -44.18 8.70
CA ASP A 133 -31.61 -44.16 9.48
C ASP A 133 -32.42 -45.47 9.35
N ALA A 134 -32.33 -46.10 8.15
CA ALA A 134 -32.97 -47.43 7.91
C ALA A 134 -32.14 -48.61 8.45
N ALA A 135 -30.82 -48.46 8.63
CA ALA A 135 -29.90 -49.54 8.98
C ALA A 135 -30.22 -50.24 10.32
N PRO A 136 -30.55 -49.55 11.44
CA PRO A 136 -30.92 -50.20 12.69
C PRO A 136 -32.10 -51.15 12.52
N LYS A 137 -33.14 -50.70 11.78
CA LYS A 137 -34.32 -51.55 11.51
C LYS A 137 -33.96 -52.72 10.61
N GLN A 138 -33.16 -52.53 9.59
CA GLN A 138 -32.70 -53.64 8.71
C GLN A 138 -31.88 -54.67 9.48
N ILE A 139 -31.02 -54.23 10.42
CA ILE A 139 -30.28 -55.15 11.30
C ILE A 139 -31.22 -55.94 12.22
N GLU A 140 -32.21 -55.26 12.80
CA GLU A 140 -33.19 -55.93 13.68
C GLU A 140 -34.04 -56.93 12.92
N ASP A 141 -34.56 -56.60 11.75
CA ASP A 141 -35.28 -57.47 10.86
C ASP A 141 -34.44 -58.69 10.42
N GLY A 142 -33.18 -58.45 10.09
CA GLY A 142 -32.21 -59.47 9.75
C GLY A 142 -31.93 -60.44 10.90
N LYS A 143 -31.74 -59.92 12.11
CA LYS A 143 -31.60 -60.73 13.33
C LYS A 143 -32.86 -61.60 13.60
N LYS A 144 -34.05 -61.10 13.35
CA LYS A 144 -35.27 -61.82 13.45
C LYS A 144 -35.34 -62.97 12.44
N GLN A 145 -35.04 -62.64 11.14
CA GLN A 145 -35.02 -63.71 10.11
C GLN A 145 -33.97 -64.78 10.38
N LEU A 146 -32.81 -64.39 10.93
CA LEU A 146 -31.77 -65.34 11.34
C LEU A 146 -32.22 -66.26 12.45
N ARG A 147 -32.88 -65.71 13.47
CA ARG A 147 -33.50 -66.55 14.60
C ARG A 147 -34.52 -67.51 14.06
N ASP A 148 -35.41 -67.08 13.17
CA ASP A 148 -36.48 -67.90 12.60
C ASP A 148 -35.89 -69.01 11.69
N ALA A 149 -34.82 -68.72 10.93
CA ALA A 149 -34.13 -69.67 10.09
C ALA A 149 -33.29 -70.66 10.91
N GLN A 150 -32.61 -70.18 11.97
CA GLN A 150 -31.93 -71.08 12.92
C GLN A 150 -32.83 -72.11 13.56
N LYS A 151 -34.03 -71.66 14.00
CA LYS A 151 -35.02 -72.55 14.55
C LYS A 151 -35.47 -73.65 13.57
N LYS A 152 -35.64 -73.31 12.27
CA LYS A 152 -35.96 -74.28 11.23
C LYS A 152 -34.84 -75.32 11.04
N VAL A 153 -33.57 -74.88 11.11
CA VAL A 153 -32.42 -75.78 11.02
C VAL A 153 -32.37 -76.69 12.26
N ASP A 154 -32.60 -76.20 13.45
CA ASP A 154 -32.60 -76.94 14.70
C ASP A 154 -33.77 -77.95 14.75
N ASP A 155 -34.98 -77.54 14.33
CA ASP A 155 -36.11 -78.45 14.16
C ASP A 155 -35.81 -79.53 13.14
N GLY A 156 -35.20 -79.23 12.02
CA GLY A 156 -34.80 -80.19 11.01
C GLY A 156 -33.75 -81.20 11.52
N LYS A 157 -32.74 -80.68 12.30
CA LYS A 157 -31.73 -81.53 12.95
C LYS A 157 -32.39 -82.53 13.91
N ALA A 158 -33.37 -82.06 14.75
CA ALA A 158 -34.07 -82.92 15.66
C ALA A 158 -34.94 -83.99 14.95
N GLN A 159 -35.63 -83.62 13.85
CA GLN A 159 -36.33 -84.55 13.00
C GLN A 159 -35.42 -85.64 12.39
N LEU A 160 -34.28 -85.21 11.89
CA LEU A 160 -33.28 -86.16 11.33
C LEU A 160 -32.67 -87.11 12.39
N GLU A 161 -32.48 -86.59 13.60
CA GLU A 161 -31.98 -87.39 14.70
C GLU A 161 -33.00 -88.44 15.11
N ALA A 162 -34.31 -88.03 15.14
CA ALA A 162 -35.42 -89.00 15.37
C ALA A 162 -35.53 -89.98 14.23
N ALA A 163 -35.44 -89.58 12.98
CA ALA A 163 -35.44 -90.49 11.82
C ALA A 163 -34.25 -91.47 11.85
N GLN A 164 -33.06 -91.02 12.22
CA GLN A 164 -31.89 -91.90 12.37
C GLN A 164 -32.07 -92.96 13.44
N LYS A 165 -32.60 -92.56 14.61
CA LYS A 165 -32.94 -93.53 15.70
C LYS A 165 -33.99 -94.60 15.28
N GLN A 166 -35.00 -94.16 14.50
CA GLN A 166 -35.94 -95.05 13.91
C GLN A 166 -35.34 -96.02 12.93
N LEU A 167 -34.48 -95.51 12.08
CA LEU A 167 -33.77 -96.31 11.10
C LEU A 167 -32.76 -97.29 11.72
N ASP A 168 -32.08 -96.92 12.79
CA ASP A 168 -31.19 -97.77 13.56
C ASP A 168 -31.93 -98.84 14.26
N ALA A 169 -33.06 -98.57 14.86
CA ALA A 169 -33.98 -99.60 15.48
C ALA A 169 -34.53 -100.54 14.42
N ALA A 170 -34.95 -100.10 13.26
CA ALA A 170 -35.35 -100.93 12.13
C ALA A 170 -34.23 -101.80 11.59
N ARG A 171 -32.97 -101.35 11.50
CA ARG A 171 -31.80 -102.12 11.17
C ARG A 171 -31.50 -103.27 12.17
N GLU A 172 -31.65 -102.95 13.45
CA GLU A 172 -31.46 -103.90 14.53
C GLU A 172 -32.50 -104.97 14.45
N GLN A 173 -33.78 -104.64 14.25
CA GLN A 173 -34.89 -105.59 14.05
C GLN A 173 -34.72 -106.48 12.78
N THR A 174 -34.31 -105.90 11.69
CA THR A 174 -34.05 -106.57 10.42
C THR A 174 -32.83 -107.46 10.48
N ARG A 175 -31.82 -107.14 11.29
CA ARG A 175 -30.67 -108.00 11.56
C ARG A 175 -31.04 -109.18 12.44
N ALA A 176 -31.93 -109.02 13.45
CA ALA A 176 -32.41 -110.05 14.33
C ALA A 176 -33.43 -111.03 13.65
N ALA A 177 -34.12 -110.52 12.59
CA ALA A 177 -35.14 -111.33 11.85
C ALA A 177 -34.60 -112.07 10.62
N GLY A 178 -33.28 -111.98 10.27
CA GLY A 178 -32.66 -112.69 9.10
C GLY A 178 -33.26 -112.26 7.77
N ALA A 179 -33.66 -111.05 7.60
CA ALA A 179 -34.39 -110.45 6.46
C ALA A 179 -33.72 -110.47 5.12
N LEU A 180 -34.48 -110.53 4.04
CA LEU A 180 -34.09 -110.51 2.61
C LEU A 180 -33.22 -109.28 2.19
N GLU A 181 -32.37 -109.47 1.21
CA GLU A 181 -31.44 -108.53 0.64
C GLU A 181 -32.09 -107.21 0.20
N SER A 182 -33.30 -107.22 -0.34
CA SER A 182 -34.12 -106.11 -0.75
C SER A 182 -34.50 -105.16 0.41
N MET A 183 -34.62 -105.67 1.60
CA MET A 183 -34.95 -104.87 2.79
C MET A 183 -33.72 -104.15 3.32
N ARG A 184 -32.52 -104.66 3.12
CA ARG A 184 -31.19 -104.02 3.40
C ARG A 184 -30.94 -102.96 2.46
N GLU A 185 -31.22 -103.11 1.15
CA GLU A 185 -31.10 -102.04 0.14
C GLU A 185 -32.05 -100.90 0.45
N GLN A 186 -33.29 -101.19 0.84
CA GLN A 186 -34.24 -100.13 1.19
C GLN A 186 -33.78 -99.26 2.42
N LEU A 187 -33.25 -99.91 3.47
CA LEU A 187 -32.68 -99.26 4.62
C LEU A 187 -31.38 -98.51 4.26
N GLY A 188 -30.63 -98.91 3.28
CA GLY A 188 -29.45 -98.28 2.69
C GLY A 188 -29.88 -96.97 1.99
N SER A 189 -30.93 -97.03 1.17
CA SER A 189 -31.49 -95.89 0.50
C SER A 189 -32.03 -94.77 1.46
N GLN A 190 -32.72 -95.22 2.55
CA GLN A 190 -33.15 -94.30 3.59
C GLN A 190 -31.97 -93.68 4.34
N GLN A 191 -30.88 -94.37 4.60
CA GLN A 191 -29.65 -93.74 5.16
C GLN A 191 -29.10 -92.70 4.24
N ALA A 192 -28.97 -93.02 2.93
CA ALA A 192 -28.48 -92.05 1.97
C ALA A 192 -29.33 -90.76 1.90
N GLN A 193 -30.69 -90.94 2.07
CA GLN A 193 -31.56 -89.73 2.14
C GLN A 193 -31.35 -88.98 3.43
N ILE A 194 -31.16 -89.59 4.57
CA ILE A 194 -30.82 -88.89 5.83
C ILE A 194 -29.49 -88.19 5.74
N ASP A 195 -28.47 -88.86 5.18
CA ASP A 195 -27.17 -88.26 5.02
C ASP A 195 -27.20 -87.10 4.05
N ALA A 196 -27.94 -87.19 2.95
CA ALA A 196 -28.17 -86.08 2.01
C ALA A 196 -28.87 -84.88 2.68
N GLN A 197 -29.92 -85.13 3.46
CA GLN A 197 -30.61 -84.10 4.21
C GLN A 197 -29.75 -83.49 5.32
N ARG A 198 -28.88 -84.27 5.98
CA ARG A 198 -27.91 -83.78 6.96
C ARG A 198 -26.90 -82.88 6.32
N ALA A 199 -26.36 -83.29 5.13
CA ALA A 199 -25.46 -82.45 4.36
C ALA A 199 -26.13 -81.09 3.95
N GLN A 200 -27.40 -81.14 3.54
CA GLN A 200 -28.15 -79.93 3.20
C GLN A 200 -28.35 -78.99 4.38
N LEU A 201 -28.69 -79.57 5.56
CA LEU A 201 -28.82 -78.76 6.80
C LEU A 201 -27.48 -78.20 7.28
N ALA A 202 -26.39 -78.98 7.13
CA ALA A 202 -25.02 -78.47 7.43
C ALA A 202 -24.65 -77.29 6.54
N GLU A 203 -25.00 -77.34 5.27
CA GLU A 203 -24.73 -76.19 4.33
C GLU A 203 -25.65 -75.02 4.73
N SER A 204 -26.94 -75.26 5.08
CA SER A 204 -27.84 -74.18 5.56
C SER A 204 -27.29 -73.51 6.83
N GLN A 205 -26.76 -74.33 7.79
CA GLN A 205 -26.14 -73.79 9.01
C GLN A 205 -24.97 -72.95 8.70
N LYS A 206 -24.09 -73.34 7.81
CA LYS A 206 -22.90 -72.56 7.36
C LYS A 206 -23.29 -71.21 6.73
N GLN A 207 -24.39 -71.20 5.94
CA GLN A 207 -24.93 -69.97 5.35
C GLN A 207 -25.50 -69.06 6.42
N LEU A 208 -26.16 -69.58 7.45
CA LEU A 208 -26.67 -68.82 8.58
C LEU A 208 -25.56 -68.22 9.42
N ASP A 209 -24.49 -68.98 9.69
CA ASP A 209 -23.32 -68.51 10.46
C ASP A 209 -22.60 -67.38 9.70
N THR A 210 -22.48 -67.47 8.36
CA THR A 210 -21.95 -66.44 7.54
C THR A 210 -22.81 -65.14 7.61
N LYS A 211 -24.11 -65.26 7.44
CA LYS A 211 -25.02 -64.10 7.54
C LYS A 211 -25.06 -63.50 8.95
N ALA A 212 -24.92 -64.31 10.00
CA ALA A 212 -24.83 -63.83 11.37
C ALA A 212 -23.57 -62.99 11.60
N ALA A 213 -22.41 -63.45 11.03
CA ALA A 213 -21.18 -62.72 11.11
C ALA A 213 -21.23 -61.38 10.33
N GLU A 214 -21.84 -61.38 9.14
CA GLU A 214 -22.04 -60.17 8.33
C GLU A 214 -22.91 -59.12 9.04
N LEU A 215 -23.99 -59.60 9.71
CA LEU A 215 -24.88 -58.71 10.46
C LEU A 215 -24.22 -58.13 11.71
N ALA A 216 -23.42 -58.96 12.41
CA ALA A 216 -22.66 -58.52 13.58
C ALA A 216 -21.58 -57.51 13.21
N ASP A 217 -20.91 -57.68 12.07
CA ASP A 217 -19.93 -56.71 11.53
C ASP A 217 -20.60 -55.39 11.13
N SER A 218 -21.77 -55.48 10.46
CA SER A 218 -22.56 -54.30 10.10
C SER A 218 -23.03 -53.52 11.34
N GLU A 219 -23.50 -54.20 12.39
CA GLU A 219 -23.89 -53.59 13.65
C GLU A 219 -22.71 -52.91 14.35
N LYS A 220 -21.52 -53.53 14.34
CA LYS A 220 -20.31 -52.98 14.92
C LYS A 220 -19.82 -51.72 14.20
N LYS A 221 -19.97 -51.66 12.87
CA LYS A 221 -19.57 -50.54 12.05
C LYS A 221 -20.57 -49.35 12.04
N LEU A 222 -21.82 -49.62 12.42
CA LEU A 222 -22.90 -48.64 12.36
C LEU A 222 -22.62 -47.36 13.15
N PRO A 223 -22.10 -47.36 14.42
CA PRO A 223 -21.78 -46.15 15.15
C PRO A 223 -20.68 -45.30 14.50
N GLU A 224 -19.69 -45.95 13.91
CA GLU A 224 -18.59 -45.30 13.20
C GLU A 224 -19.09 -44.64 11.93
N GLN A 225 -19.93 -45.29 11.14
CA GLN A 225 -20.57 -44.73 9.95
C GLN A 225 -21.48 -43.56 10.29
N GLN A 226 -22.24 -43.63 11.41
CA GLN A 226 -23.04 -42.53 11.93
C GLN A 226 -22.18 -41.32 12.30
N ALA A 227 -21.09 -41.54 13.02
CA ALA A 227 -20.15 -40.47 13.38
C ALA A 227 -19.48 -39.84 12.15
N GLN A 228 -19.07 -40.66 11.16
CA GLN A 228 -18.48 -40.15 9.90
C GLN A 228 -19.52 -39.31 9.12
N LEU A 229 -20.77 -39.79 9.03
CA LEU A 229 -21.82 -39.03 8.34
C LEU A 229 -22.14 -37.71 9.05
N ALA A 230 -22.19 -37.73 10.41
CA ALA A 230 -22.40 -36.55 11.21
C ALA A 230 -21.30 -35.49 11.00
N ARG A 231 -20.00 -35.90 10.94
CA ARG A 231 -18.88 -35.02 10.63
C ARG A 231 -19.00 -34.46 9.23
N LYS A 232 -19.27 -35.28 8.21
CA LYS A 232 -19.50 -34.80 6.83
C LYS A 232 -20.65 -33.82 6.73
N SER A 233 -21.74 -34.07 7.48
CA SER A 233 -22.87 -33.13 7.57
C SER A 233 -22.43 -31.78 8.13
N ALA A 234 -21.75 -31.80 9.27
CA ALA A 234 -21.28 -30.58 9.91
C ALA A 234 -20.35 -29.76 9.01
N LEU A 235 -19.41 -30.42 8.28
CA LEU A 235 -18.53 -29.75 7.33
C LEU A 235 -19.30 -29.12 6.15
N LEU A 236 -20.33 -29.80 5.63
CA LEU A 236 -21.18 -29.25 4.57
C LEU A 236 -22.10 -28.13 5.06
N ASP A 237 -22.59 -28.23 6.30
CA ASP A 237 -23.42 -27.18 6.92
C ASP A 237 -22.60 -25.89 7.12
N LEU A 238 -21.32 -26.00 7.54
CA LEU A 238 -20.38 -24.85 7.65
C LEU A 238 -20.16 -24.13 6.32
N THR A 239 -20.21 -24.86 5.18
CA THR A 239 -20.04 -24.27 3.84
C THR A 239 -21.38 -23.90 3.17
N SER A 240 -22.49 -23.88 3.91
CA SER A 240 -23.84 -23.70 3.34
C SER A 240 -24.00 -22.36 2.61
N ASP A 241 -23.38 -21.31 3.13
CA ASP A 241 -23.45 -19.95 2.58
C ASP A 241 -22.30 -19.61 1.63
N TYR A 242 -21.36 -20.54 1.40
CA TYR A 242 -20.30 -20.36 0.40
C TYR A 242 -20.84 -20.70 -0.99
N ARG A 243 -20.71 -19.77 -1.92
CA ARG A 243 -21.18 -19.91 -3.30
C ARG A 243 -20.17 -19.33 -4.28
N THR A 244 -20.00 -20.01 -5.40
CA THR A 244 -19.23 -19.52 -6.55
C THR A 244 -20.11 -18.98 -7.66
N VAL A 245 -21.42 -19.26 -7.59
CA VAL A 245 -22.46 -18.74 -8.48
C VAL A 245 -23.51 -18.03 -7.64
N SER A 246 -23.95 -16.84 -8.06
CA SER A 246 -24.97 -16.04 -7.36
C SER A 246 -26.33 -16.78 -7.29
N GLU A 247 -27.15 -16.43 -6.30
CA GLU A 247 -28.46 -17.08 -6.10
C GLU A 247 -29.38 -17.00 -7.31
N ASP A 248 -29.37 -15.85 -8.00
CA ASP A 248 -30.12 -15.64 -9.24
C ASP A 248 -29.50 -16.33 -10.46
N GLY A 249 -28.28 -16.84 -10.33
CA GLY A 249 -27.51 -17.49 -11.38
C GLY A 249 -27.00 -16.52 -12.46
N SER A 250 -27.04 -15.22 -12.22
CA SER A 250 -26.62 -14.19 -13.20
C SER A 250 -25.12 -13.91 -13.17
N THR A 251 -24.42 -14.33 -12.13
CA THR A 251 -23.01 -14.01 -11.89
C THR A 251 -22.26 -15.24 -11.39
N ALA A 252 -21.02 -15.44 -11.84
CA ALA A 252 -20.13 -16.47 -11.37
C ALA A 252 -18.72 -15.92 -11.11
N VAL A 253 -18.01 -16.46 -10.12
CA VAL A 253 -16.66 -16.10 -9.72
C VAL A 253 -15.74 -17.29 -9.93
N ALA A 254 -14.83 -17.19 -10.91
CA ALA A 254 -13.82 -18.18 -11.20
C ALA A 254 -12.48 -17.80 -10.55
N GLY A 255 -11.77 -18.78 -10.00
CA GLY A 255 -10.41 -18.60 -9.50
C GLY A 255 -9.38 -18.80 -10.61
N VAL A 256 -8.32 -17.99 -10.58
CA VAL A 256 -7.12 -18.18 -11.39
C VAL A 256 -5.93 -18.31 -10.43
N PHE A 257 -5.18 -19.37 -10.57
CA PHE A 257 -4.01 -19.65 -9.74
C PHE A 257 -2.74 -19.39 -10.55
N PHE A 258 -1.86 -18.55 -10.02
CA PHE A 258 -0.57 -18.24 -10.66
C PHE A 258 0.51 -19.17 -10.14
N LYS A 259 1.53 -19.45 -10.95
CA LYS A 259 2.72 -20.25 -10.57
C LYS A 259 3.58 -19.59 -9.48
N MET A 260 3.38 -18.29 -9.25
CA MET A 260 4.07 -17.44 -8.29
C MET A 260 3.06 -16.56 -7.56
N LYS A 261 3.47 -15.82 -6.55
CA LYS A 261 2.57 -14.85 -5.88
C LYS A 261 1.99 -13.87 -6.90
N SER A 262 0.73 -13.51 -6.79
CA SER A 262 0.06 -12.58 -7.73
C SER A 262 0.79 -11.25 -7.86
N SER A 263 1.43 -10.77 -6.77
CA SER A 263 2.27 -9.57 -6.77
C SER A 263 3.60 -9.71 -7.50
N GLU A 264 4.03 -10.93 -7.77
CA GLU A 264 5.29 -11.26 -8.48
C GLU A 264 5.03 -11.67 -9.94
N ALA A 265 3.76 -11.90 -10.31
CA ALA A 265 3.38 -12.24 -11.67
C ALA A 265 3.67 -11.05 -12.62
N PRO A 266 4.34 -11.32 -13.78
CA PRO A 266 4.67 -10.26 -14.73
C PRO A 266 3.42 -9.52 -15.21
N HIS A 267 3.49 -8.19 -15.21
CA HIS A 267 2.37 -7.35 -15.67
C HIS A 267 1.91 -7.72 -17.09
N ALA A 268 2.84 -7.95 -18.00
CA ALA A 268 2.52 -8.36 -19.37
C ALA A 268 1.69 -9.66 -19.44
N ASP A 269 1.86 -10.57 -18.48
CA ASP A 269 1.08 -11.81 -18.45
C ASP A 269 -0.30 -11.59 -17.81
N LYS A 270 -0.43 -10.69 -16.83
CA LYS A 270 -1.74 -10.25 -16.32
C LYS A 270 -2.54 -9.50 -17.41
N GLU A 271 -1.90 -8.63 -18.16
CA GLU A 271 -2.52 -7.91 -19.27
C GLU A 271 -2.99 -8.89 -20.37
N LYS A 272 -2.17 -9.86 -20.76
CA LYS A 272 -2.56 -10.93 -21.68
C LYS A 272 -3.76 -11.73 -21.16
N LEU A 273 -3.83 -11.99 -19.84
CA LEU A 273 -4.97 -12.65 -19.22
C LEU A 273 -6.24 -11.82 -19.39
N MET A 274 -6.18 -10.52 -19.12
CA MET A 274 -7.34 -9.64 -19.31
C MET A 274 -7.73 -9.53 -20.79
N GLU A 275 -6.78 -9.38 -21.70
CA GLU A 275 -7.03 -9.35 -23.15
C GLU A 275 -7.61 -10.65 -23.68
N HIS A 276 -7.22 -11.79 -23.09
CA HIS A 276 -7.74 -13.10 -23.44
C HIS A 276 -9.26 -13.18 -23.33
N PHE A 277 -9.85 -12.60 -22.31
CA PHE A 277 -11.30 -12.53 -22.15
C PHE A 277 -11.94 -11.37 -22.92
N LYS A 278 -11.29 -10.21 -22.98
CA LYS A 278 -11.82 -9.03 -23.68
C LYS A 278 -12.09 -9.28 -25.16
N ASN A 279 -11.26 -10.09 -25.79
CA ASN A 279 -11.35 -10.43 -27.21
C ASN A 279 -12.16 -11.70 -27.48
N ALA A 280 -12.79 -12.31 -26.47
CA ALA A 280 -13.54 -13.55 -26.59
C ALA A 280 -15.03 -13.29 -26.91
N ASP A 281 -15.61 -14.11 -27.78
CA ASP A 281 -17.07 -14.18 -27.98
C ASP A 281 -17.72 -15.01 -26.85
N LEU A 282 -18.07 -14.34 -25.76
CA LEU A 282 -18.68 -14.96 -24.58
C LEU A 282 -20.23 -14.89 -24.61
N LYS A 283 -20.82 -14.73 -25.80
CA LYS A 283 -22.28 -14.76 -25.95
C LYS A 283 -23.03 -13.72 -25.13
N GLY A 284 -22.45 -12.51 -24.99
CA GLY A 284 -23.05 -11.40 -24.23
C GLY A 284 -22.73 -11.37 -22.74
N LEU A 285 -21.86 -12.24 -22.25
CA LEU A 285 -21.32 -12.14 -20.90
C LEU A 285 -20.30 -11.00 -20.80
N THR A 286 -20.32 -10.29 -19.67
CA THR A 286 -19.32 -9.29 -19.31
C THR A 286 -18.34 -9.89 -18.32
N VAL A 287 -17.04 -9.64 -18.49
CA VAL A 287 -15.99 -10.14 -17.61
C VAL A 287 -15.31 -8.96 -16.92
N ASN A 288 -15.12 -9.08 -15.61
CA ASN A 288 -14.34 -8.17 -14.79
C ASN A 288 -13.33 -8.97 -13.96
N PHE A 289 -12.29 -8.29 -13.50
CA PHE A 289 -11.16 -8.91 -12.83
C PHE A 289 -10.97 -8.27 -11.45
N ASP A 290 -10.59 -9.08 -10.47
CA ASP A 290 -10.26 -8.58 -9.16
C ASP A 290 -8.96 -7.76 -9.15
N GLN A 291 -8.66 -7.12 -8.03
CA GLN A 291 -7.46 -6.31 -7.85
C GLN A 291 -6.17 -7.11 -8.10
N ASN A 292 -6.11 -8.39 -7.72
CA ASN A 292 -4.92 -9.22 -7.88
C ASN A 292 -4.56 -9.46 -9.36
N VAL A 293 -5.55 -9.50 -10.24
CA VAL A 293 -5.37 -9.62 -11.69
C VAL A 293 -5.19 -8.24 -12.34
N ALA A 294 -6.05 -7.28 -11.99
CA ALA A 294 -6.12 -5.99 -12.68
C ALA A 294 -5.01 -5.01 -12.28
N GLU A 295 -4.46 -5.14 -11.06
CA GLU A 295 -3.45 -4.21 -10.55
C GLU A 295 -2.18 -4.27 -11.39
N SER A 296 -1.89 -3.15 -12.02
CA SER A 296 -0.67 -2.93 -12.78
C SER A 296 0.16 -1.83 -12.14
N PRO A 297 1.50 -1.94 -12.07
CA PRO A 297 2.35 -0.82 -11.76
C PRO A 297 2.30 0.16 -12.93
N ASP A 298 1.34 1.08 -12.91
CA ASP A 298 1.28 2.13 -13.93
C ASP A 298 2.49 3.07 -13.78
N VAL A 299 3.35 3.08 -14.80
CA VAL A 299 4.60 3.88 -14.85
C VAL A 299 4.36 5.18 -15.63
N GLY A 300 3.14 5.42 -16.09
CA GLY A 300 2.76 6.57 -16.92
C GLY A 300 2.49 7.85 -16.11
N MET A 301 2.65 9.00 -16.76
CA MET A 301 2.09 10.26 -16.28
C MET A 301 0.64 10.38 -16.76
N GLY A 302 -0.29 10.51 -15.83
CA GLY A 302 -1.70 10.73 -16.13
C GLY A 302 -2.00 12.15 -16.62
N VAL A 303 -3.25 12.37 -17.04
CA VAL A 303 -3.69 13.69 -17.51
C VAL A 303 -3.63 14.74 -16.39
N GLY A 304 -3.88 14.32 -15.14
CA GLY A 304 -3.87 15.21 -13.97
C GLY A 304 -2.50 15.83 -13.73
N GLU A 305 -1.43 15.05 -13.78
CA GLU A 305 -0.06 15.50 -13.59
C GLU A 305 0.38 16.48 -14.70
N ILE A 306 -0.03 16.21 -15.94
CA ILE A 306 0.24 17.10 -17.08
C ILE A 306 -0.45 18.46 -16.87
N VAL A 307 -1.71 18.46 -16.44
CA VAL A 307 -2.45 19.68 -16.12
C VAL A 307 -1.77 20.45 -14.98
N GLY A 308 -1.32 19.77 -13.93
CA GLY A 308 -0.57 20.39 -12.82
C GLY A 308 0.70 21.10 -13.30
N ILE A 309 1.49 20.45 -14.17
CA ILE A 309 2.69 21.04 -14.79
C ILE A 309 2.35 22.25 -15.67
N VAL A 310 1.28 22.18 -16.46
CA VAL A 310 0.82 23.30 -17.32
C VAL A 310 0.41 24.50 -16.47
N VAL A 311 -0.32 24.29 -15.36
CA VAL A 311 -0.71 25.37 -14.44
C VAL A 311 0.53 25.97 -13.76
N ALA A 312 1.51 25.14 -13.35
CA ALA A 312 2.79 25.60 -12.84
C ALA A 312 3.56 26.44 -13.88
N LEU A 313 3.58 26.01 -15.14
CA LEU A 313 4.20 26.77 -16.24
C LEU A 313 3.52 28.14 -16.45
N MET A 314 2.19 28.17 -16.45
CA MET A 314 1.42 29.41 -16.56
C MET A 314 1.74 30.38 -15.41
N THR A 315 1.80 29.87 -14.19
CA THR A 315 2.20 30.65 -13.00
C THR A 315 3.61 31.21 -13.14
N LEU A 316 4.56 30.41 -13.60
CA LEU A 316 5.94 30.82 -13.87
C LEU A 316 6.02 31.90 -14.96
N ILE A 317 5.21 31.78 -16.03
CA ILE A 317 5.15 32.81 -17.10
C ILE A 317 4.65 34.14 -16.54
N VAL A 318 3.61 34.11 -15.71
CA VAL A 318 3.09 35.34 -15.06
C VAL A 318 4.14 35.96 -14.14
N LEU A 319 4.83 35.16 -13.35
CA LEU A 319 5.86 35.63 -12.41
C LEU A 319 7.12 36.16 -13.12
N LEU A 320 7.64 35.37 -14.07
CA LEU A 320 8.95 35.62 -14.69
C LEU A 320 8.84 36.45 -15.98
N GLY A 321 7.66 36.54 -16.58
CA GLY A 321 7.38 37.39 -17.75
C GLY A 321 8.02 36.93 -19.05
N THR A 322 8.66 35.75 -19.12
CA THR A 322 9.22 35.14 -20.33
C THR A 322 9.03 33.61 -20.31
N LEU A 323 8.70 33.04 -21.47
CA LEU A 323 8.52 31.57 -21.60
C LEU A 323 9.83 30.82 -21.35
N ILE A 324 10.98 31.41 -21.75
CA ILE A 324 12.31 30.80 -21.59
C ILE A 324 12.68 30.69 -20.10
N ALA A 325 12.45 31.77 -19.34
CA ALA A 325 12.69 31.74 -17.90
C ALA A 325 11.72 30.80 -17.17
N ALA A 326 10.45 30.74 -17.58
CA ALA A 326 9.44 29.86 -17.02
C ALA A 326 9.70 28.37 -17.33
N GLY A 327 10.16 28.06 -18.54
CA GLY A 327 10.46 26.69 -18.95
C GLY A 327 11.71 26.11 -18.32
N LEU A 328 12.65 26.93 -17.87
CA LEU A 328 13.93 26.46 -17.31
C LEU A 328 13.76 25.65 -16.03
N PRO A 329 13.03 26.10 -14.98
CA PRO A 329 12.81 25.30 -13.78
C PRO A 329 12.12 23.97 -14.05
N ILE A 330 11.14 23.95 -14.96
CA ILE A 330 10.43 22.72 -15.34
C ILE A 330 11.37 21.73 -16.04
N LEU A 331 12.18 22.22 -16.98
CA LEU A 331 13.17 21.38 -17.66
C LEU A 331 14.18 20.78 -16.67
N MET A 332 14.66 21.58 -15.70
CA MET A 332 15.58 21.09 -14.66
C MET A 332 14.94 20.04 -13.76
N ALA A 333 13.69 20.24 -13.39
CA ALA A 333 12.92 19.29 -12.60
C ALA A 333 12.71 17.97 -13.35
N ILE A 334 12.32 18.02 -14.64
CA ILE A 334 12.15 16.81 -15.47
C ILE A 334 13.48 16.02 -15.56
N VAL A 335 14.60 16.69 -15.81
CA VAL A 335 15.91 16.03 -15.81
C VAL A 335 16.22 15.40 -14.45
N GLY A 336 15.91 16.10 -13.36
CA GLY A 336 16.09 15.60 -11.99
C GLY A 336 15.25 14.36 -11.69
N VAL A 337 14.01 14.39 -12.10
CA VAL A 337 13.07 13.27 -11.95
C VAL A 337 13.53 12.05 -12.74
N ILE A 338 13.94 12.22 -13.99
CA ILE A 338 14.48 11.13 -14.82
C ILE A 338 15.68 10.46 -14.15
N VAL A 339 16.67 11.26 -13.71
CA VAL A 339 17.87 10.72 -13.04
C VAL A 339 17.52 10.08 -11.70
N GLY A 340 16.66 10.71 -10.90
CA GLY A 340 16.25 10.22 -9.59
C GLY A 340 15.47 8.89 -9.69
N ILE A 341 14.50 8.82 -10.60
CA ILE A 341 13.69 7.61 -10.82
C ILE A 341 14.53 6.46 -11.36
N LEU A 342 15.30 6.69 -12.44
CA LEU A 342 16.16 5.64 -13.00
C LEU A 342 17.20 5.19 -11.99
N GLY A 343 17.75 6.12 -11.18
CA GLY A 343 18.64 5.80 -10.08
C GLY A 343 17.97 4.90 -9.03
N THR A 344 16.77 5.25 -8.60
CA THR A 344 15.99 4.45 -7.64
C THR A 344 15.67 3.06 -8.20
N LEU A 345 15.14 3.00 -9.42
CA LEU A 345 14.76 1.75 -10.06
C LEU A 345 15.96 0.83 -10.37
N SER A 346 17.18 1.37 -10.47
CA SER A 346 18.39 0.56 -10.59
C SER A 346 18.65 -0.34 -9.36
N PHE A 347 18.06 -0.02 -8.20
CA PHE A 347 18.15 -0.83 -6.99
C PHE A 347 16.97 -1.79 -6.82
N SER A 348 15.97 -1.78 -7.70
CA SER A 348 14.75 -2.59 -7.57
C SER A 348 14.99 -4.11 -7.67
N SER A 349 16.14 -4.56 -8.18
CA SER A 349 16.54 -5.98 -8.13
C SER A 349 17.15 -6.41 -6.78
N LEU A 350 17.59 -5.45 -5.95
CA LEU A 350 18.25 -5.71 -4.67
C LEU A 350 17.31 -5.59 -3.49
N VAL A 351 16.25 -4.79 -3.61
CA VAL A 351 15.27 -4.51 -2.54
C VAL A 351 13.85 -4.55 -3.09
N ASP A 352 12.92 -5.04 -2.30
CA ASP A 352 11.52 -5.11 -2.65
C ASP A 352 10.89 -3.70 -2.66
N MET A 353 10.77 -3.12 -3.85
CA MET A 353 10.19 -1.79 -4.03
C MET A 353 8.74 -1.86 -4.48
N SER A 354 7.88 -1.04 -3.88
CA SER A 354 6.51 -0.82 -4.35
C SER A 354 6.48 0.18 -5.52
N SER A 355 5.48 0.04 -6.39
CA SER A 355 5.18 1.03 -7.44
C SER A 355 4.94 2.44 -6.88
N THR A 356 4.38 2.57 -5.69
CA THR A 356 4.19 3.85 -5.00
C THR A 356 5.52 4.56 -4.68
N THR A 357 6.63 3.81 -4.54
CA THR A 357 7.96 4.36 -4.22
C THR A 357 8.47 5.33 -5.29
N TYR A 358 8.42 4.95 -6.57
CA TYR A 358 8.91 5.82 -7.64
C TYR A 358 7.93 6.99 -7.91
N MET A 359 6.61 6.76 -7.74
CA MET A 359 5.62 7.84 -7.90
C MET A 359 5.82 8.95 -6.87
N LEU A 360 6.11 8.59 -5.61
CA LEU A 360 6.44 9.55 -4.56
C LEU A 360 7.73 10.33 -4.91
N GLY A 361 8.77 9.61 -5.37
CA GLY A 361 10.02 10.22 -5.82
C GLY A 361 9.80 11.18 -6.99
N MET A 362 8.95 10.82 -7.95
CA MET A 362 8.57 11.67 -9.09
C MET A 362 7.85 12.94 -8.63
N MET A 363 6.82 12.79 -7.81
CA MET A 363 6.02 13.89 -7.29
C MET A 363 6.89 14.90 -6.52
N LEU A 364 7.74 14.40 -5.62
CA LEU A 364 8.59 15.23 -4.80
C LEU A 364 9.76 15.84 -5.60
N GLY A 365 10.39 15.04 -6.47
CA GLY A 365 11.48 15.51 -7.34
C GLY A 365 11.02 16.61 -8.30
N LEU A 366 9.81 16.50 -8.84
CA LEU A 366 9.21 17.53 -9.71
C LEU A 366 8.93 18.82 -8.92
N ALA A 367 8.23 18.73 -7.79
CA ALA A 367 7.86 19.87 -6.97
C ALA A 367 9.10 20.64 -6.47
N VAL A 368 10.03 19.94 -5.83
CA VAL A 368 11.25 20.50 -5.25
C VAL A 368 12.22 20.97 -6.33
N GLY A 369 12.33 20.23 -7.45
CA GLY A 369 13.20 20.59 -8.57
C GLY A 369 12.81 21.89 -9.26
N ILE A 370 11.49 22.13 -9.44
CA ILE A 370 10.98 23.40 -9.96
C ILE A 370 11.31 24.54 -8.98
N ASP A 371 11.02 24.34 -7.70
CA ASP A 371 11.15 25.36 -6.68
C ASP A 371 12.61 25.79 -6.47
N TYR A 372 13.52 24.85 -6.29
CA TYR A 372 14.95 25.14 -6.08
C TYR A 372 15.60 25.84 -7.27
N SER A 373 15.26 25.42 -8.49
CA SER A 373 15.71 26.10 -9.71
C SER A 373 15.14 27.52 -9.82
N LEU A 374 13.88 27.71 -9.39
CA LEU A 374 13.23 29.02 -9.34
C LEU A 374 13.94 29.99 -8.38
N PHE A 375 14.36 29.51 -7.20
CA PHE A 375 15.08 30.37 -6.23
C PHE A 375 16.37 30.95 -6.83
N ILE A 376 17.20 30.13 -7.45
CA ILE A 376 18.46 30.56 -8.08
C ILE A 376 18.19 31.50 -9.26
N LEU A 377 17.22 31.14 -10.11
CA LEU A 377 16.81 31.97 -11.25
C LEU A 377 16.28 33.34 -10.79
N ASN A 378 15.45 33.39 -9.77
CA ASN A 378 14.88 34.64 -9.27
C ASN A 378 15.97 35.56 -8.68
N ARG A 379 16.92 35.02 -7.91
CA ARG A 379 18.08 35.77 -7.38
C ARG A 379 18.97 36.28 -8.50
N HIS A 380 19.25 35.45 -9.51
CA HIS A 380 19.98 35.87 -10.70
C HIS A 380 19.29 37.05 -11.41
N ARG A 381 17.96 36.99 -11.58
CA ARG A 381 17.19 38.11 -12.17
C ARG A 381 17.24 39.36 -11.32
N SER A 382 17.14 39.24 -9.99
CA SER A 382 17.29 40.39 -9.08
C SER A 382 18.65 41.04 -9.24
N ASN A 383 19.72 40.27 -9.20
CA ASN A 383 21.09 40.77 -9.38
C ASN A 383 21.30 41.47 -10.74
N LEU A 384 20.66 40.95 -11.81
CA LEU A 384 20.68 41.62 -13.12
C LEU A 384 19.93 42.94 -13.12
N MET A 385 18.82 43.02 -12.37
CA MET A 385 18.03 44.24 -12.22
C MET A 385 18.77 45.29 -11.36
N ASP A 386 19.71 44.89 -10.55
CA ASP A 386 20.60 45.74 -9.75
C ASP A 386 21.89 46.09 -10.54
N GLY A 387 21.93 45.76 -11.85
CA GLY A 387 23.03 46.15 -12.76
C GLY A 387 24.26 45.25 -12.74
N MET A 388 24.21 44.10 -12.03
CA MET A 388 25.34 43.18 -11.93
C MET A 388 25.65 42.51 -13.29
N PRO A 389 26.92 42.32 -13.68
CA PRO A 389 27.30 41.59 -14.90
C PRO A 389 26.78 40.14 -14.88
N LEU A 390 26.36 39.62 -16.05
CA LEU A 390 25.70 38.32 -16.21
C LEU A 390 26.41 37.17 -15.48
N ARG A 391 27.73 37.00 -15.72
CA ARG A 391 28.47 35.88 -15.10
C ARG A 391 28.65 36.06 -13.59
N LYS A 392 28.89 37.30 -13.11
CA LYS A 392 28.97 37.60 -11.66
C LYS A 392 27.64 37.36 -11.01
N SER A 393 26.52 37.77 -11.63
CA SER A 393 25.17 37.58 -11.17
C SER A 393 24.83 36.08 -10.99
N ILE A 394 25.24 35.19 -11.92
CA ILE A 394 25.03 33.73 -11.79
C ILE A 394 25.83 33.17 -10.60
N ALA A 395 27.10 33.55 -10.48
CA ALA A 395 27.96 33.08 -9.39
C ALA A 395 27.45 33.53 -8.01
N VAL A 396 27.04 34.80 -7.90
CA VAL A 396 26.45 35.35 -6.65
C VAL A 396 25.14 34.69 -6.35
N ALA A 397 24.25 34.48 -7.32
CA ALA A 397 22.99 33.79 -7.11
C ALA A 397 23.19 32.35 -6.59
N ASN A 398 24.19 31.64 -7.13
CA ASN A 398 24.53 30.29 -6.65
C ASN A 398 25.20 30.31 -5.27
N GLY A 399 26.03 31.31 -4.94
CA GLY A 399 26.66 31.47 -3.63
C GLY A 399 25.67 31.89 -2.51
N THR A 400 24.57 32.57 -2.85
CA THR A 400 23.55 33.06 -1.92
C THR A 400 22.34 32.13 -1.91
N SER A 401 21.42 32.21 -2.89
CA SER A 401 20.23 31.35 -2.96
C SER A 401 20.56 29.87 -3.12
N GLY A 402 21.68 29.53 -3.85
CA GLY A 402 22.13 28.14 -3.92
C GLY A 402 22.56 27.58 -2.55
N ASN A 403 23.11 28.43 -1.68
CA ASN A 403 23.42 28.05 -0.30
C ASN A 403 22.15 27.71 0.51
N ALA A 404 21.12 28.55 0.40
CA ALA A 404 19.80 28.28 1.00
C ALA A 404 19.17 27.00 0.46
N VAL A 405 19.25 26.75 -0.86
CA VAL A 405 18.75 25.51 -1.50
C VAL A 405 19.45 24.26 -0.96
N VAL A 406 20.75 24.27 -0.74
CA VAL A 406 21.48 23.13 -0.17
C VAL A 406 21.05 22.86 1.27
N PHE A 407 20.86 23.91 2.09
CA PHE A 407 20.33 23.76 3.45
C PHE A 407 18.92 23.20 3.45
N ALA A 408 18.06 23.78 2.62
CA ALA A 408 16.68 23.35 2.43
C ALA A 408 16.60 21.88 1.99
N GLY A 409 17.34 21.52 0.95
CA GLY A 409 17.39 20.14 0.48
C GLY A 409 17.93 19.15 1.53
N ALA A 410 18.92 19.58 2.31
CA ALA A 410 19.43 18.74 3.40
C ALA A 410 18.37 18.48 4.48
N THR A 411 17.54 19.45 4.85
CA THR A 411 16.43 19.27 5.81
C THR A 411 15.37 18.30 5.29
N VAL A 412 15.00 18.42 4.00
CA VAL A 412 14.06 17.49 3.35
C VAL A 412 14.62 16.06 3.34
N ILE A 413 15.90 15.90 2.93
CA ILE A 413 16.58 14.59 2.89
C ILE A 413 16.61 13.97 4.29
N ILE A 414 16.97 14.73 5.33
CA ILE A 414 17.00 14.24 6.71
C ILE A 414 15.60 13.77 7.15
N ALA A 415 14.55 14.53 6.85
CA ALA A 415 13.18 14.18 7.19
C ALA A 415 12.70 12.91 6.48
N LEU A 416 13.07 12.73 5.22
CA LEU A 416 12.74 11.54 4.44
C LEU A 416 13.52 10.31 4.90
N LEU A 417 14.82 10.44 5.18
CA LEU A 417 15.64 9.35 5.73
C LEU A 417 15.19 8.95 7.15
N ALA A 418 14.58 9.85 7.92
CA ALA A 418 14.01 9.55 9.22
C ALA A 418 12.83 8.56 9.15
N LEU A 419 12.23 8.31 7.96
CA LEU A 419 11.24 7.25 7.75
C LEU A 419 11.79 5.86 8.13
N ASN A 420 13.10 5.65 8.01
CA ASN A 420 13.76 4.41 8.45
C ASN A 420 13.63 4.15 9.97
N VAL A 421 13.40 5.19 10.79
CA VAL A 421 13.19 5.06 12.25
C VAL A 421 11.90 4.29 12.57
N THR A 422 10.94 4.25 11.65
CA THR A 422 9.71 3.45 11.83
C THR A 422 10.00 1.96 11.92
N GLY A 423 11.13 1.49 11.36
CA GLY A 423 11.49 0.07 11.26
C GLY A 423 10.64 -0.70 10.24
N ILE A 424 9.93 0.01 9.37
CA ILE A 424 9.07 -0.57 8.33
C ILE A 424 9.80 -0.48 6.99
N PRO A 425 10.24 -1.62 6.39
CA PRO A 425 11.15 -1.61 5.25
C PRO A 425 10.64 -0.83 4.05
N PHE A 426 9.38 -1.04 3.64
CA PHE A 426 8.84 -0.37 2.45
C PHE A 426 8.76 1.15 2.62
N LEU A 427 8.47 1.65 3.84
CA LEU A 427 8.49 3.08 4.15
C LEU A 427 9.91 3.64 4.11
N GLY A 428 10.88 2.89 4.64
CA GLY A 428 12.30 3.24 4.54
C GLY A 428 12.70 3.41 3.07
N TYR A 429 12.40 2.43 2.21
CA TYR A 429 12.71 2.51 0.77
C TYR A 429 12.00 3.66 0.06
N MET A 430 10.74 3.96 0.44
CA MET A 430 10.04 5.14 -0.08
C MET A 430 10.74 6.44 0.33
N GLY A 431 11.19 6.53 1.58
CA GLY A 431 11.95 7.66 2.09
C GLY A 431 13.30 7.82 1.39
N ASP A 432 14.04 6.74 1.23
CA ASP A 432 15.35 6.72 0.58
C ASP A 432 15.27 7.11 -0.90
N ALA A 433 14.27 6.60 -1.62
CA ALA A 433 14.00 6.95 -3.01
C ALA A 433 13.65 8.43 -3.19
N ALA A 434 12.76 8.94 -2.33
CA ALA A 434 12.39 10.35 -2.33
C ALA A 434 13.59 11.25 -1.96
N ALA A 435 14.39 10.84 -0.97
CA ALA A 435 15.62 11.54 -0.58
C ALA A 435 16.64 11.58 -1.72
N LEU A 436 16.80 10.50 -2.49
CA LEU A 436 17.65 10.47 -3.68
C LEU A 436 17.15 11.44 -4.75
N CYS A 437 15.84 11.47 -5.03
CA CYS A 437 15.25 12.41 -5.99
C CYS A 437 15.50 13.87 -5.58
N VAL A 438 15.31 14.20 -4.28
CA VAL A 438 15.60 15.53 -3.74
C VAL A 438 17.10 15.87 -3.84
N PHE A 439 17.98 14.93 -3.50
CA PHE A 439 19.43 15.12 -3.61
C PHE A 439 19.85 15.45 -5.05
N VAL A 440 19.32 14.70 -6.03
CA VAL A 440 19.56 14.97 -7.45
C VAL A 440 19.02 16.35 -7.85
N ALA A 441 17.83 16.73 -7.38
CA ALA A 441 17.24 18.05 -7.65
C ALA A 441 18.11 19.18 -7.11
N VAL A 442 18.68 19.05 -5.90
CA VAL A 442 19.63 20.00 -5.32
C VAL A 442 20.88 20.11 -6.20
N LEU A 443 21.48 18.97 -6.59
CA LEU A 443 22.68 18.96 -7.43
C LEU A 443 22.44 19.63 -8.77
N ILE A 444 21.31 19.37 -9.43
CA ILE A 444 20.91 20.02 -10.69
C ILE A 444 20.76 21.51 -10.49
N SER A 445 20.10 21.92 -9.41
CA SER A 445 19.84 23.33 -9.13
C SER A 445 21.14 24.13 -8.96
N VAL A 446 22.15 23.58 -8.26
CA VAL A 446 23.40 24.29 -8.00
C VAL A 446 24.48 24.12 -9.09
N THR A 447 24.27 23.21 -10.06
CA THR A 447 25.25 22.93 -11.12
C THR A 447 24.71 23.20 -12.53
N LEU A 448 23.65 22.47 -12.93
CA LEU A 448 23.07 22.54 -14.28
C LEU A 448 22.28 23.82 -14.49
N THR A 449 21.52 24.30 -13.49
CA THR A 449 20.76 25.56 -13.59
C THR A 449 21.67 26.75 -13.85
N PRO A 450 22.79 26.98 -13.12
CA PRO A 450 23.78 28.03 -13.45
C PRO A 450 24.38 27.92 -14.87
N ALA A 451 24.65 26.68 -15.32
CA ALA A 451 25.16 26.46 -16.68
C ALA A 451 24.14 26.88 -17.75
N MET A 452 22.89 26.48 -17.57
CA MET A 452 21.79 26.83 -18.49
C MET A 452 21.50 28.33 -18.50
N LEU A 453 21.54 28.99 -17.33
CA LEU A 453 21.41 30.46 -17.22
C LEU A 453 22.50 31.19 -18.03
N SER A 454 23.72 30.65 -18.03
CA SER A 454 24.81 31.20 -18.83
C SER A 454 24.53 31.11 -20.34
N LEU A 455 23.94 29.99 -20.81
CA LEU A 455 23.57 29.81 -22.23
C LEU A 455 22.38 30.66 -22.66
N ILE A 456 21.37 30.77 -21.78
CA ILE A 456 20.18 31.60 -22.03
C ILE A 456 20.53 33.08 -22.07
N GLY A 457 21.46 33.52 -21.21
CA GLY A 457 21.99 34.85 -21.16
C GLY A 457 20.89 35.91 -20.98
N ARG A 458 20.90 36.94 -21.86
CA ARG A 458 19.96 38.08 -21.77
C ARG A 458 18.48 37.72 -21.97
N LYS A 459 18.17 36.53 -22.52
CA LYS A 459 16.78 36.09 -22.78
C LYS A 459 16.01 35.71 -21.50
N VAL A 460 16.68 35.66 -20.35
CA VAL A 460 16.07 35.40 -19.04
C VAL A 460 15.12 36.52 -18.59
N MET A 461 15.27 37.73 -19.13
CA MET A 461 14.43 38.89 -18.82
C MET A 461 13.68 39.40 -20.06
N SER A 462 12.49 39.94 -19.88
CA SER A 462 11.73 40.58 -20.94
C SER A 462 12.38 41.89 -21.40
N LYS A 463 12.11 42.28 -22.66
CA LYS A 463 12.60 43.57 -23.18
C LYS A 463 12.17 44.74 -22.32
N LYS A 464 10.97 44.73 -21.73
CA LYS A 464 10.47 45.75 -20.80
C LYS A 464 11.28 45.80 -19.51
N ALA A 465 11.60 44.65 -18.93
CA ALA A 465 12.42 44.56 -17.72
C ALA A 465 13.87 45.08 -17.97
N TRP A 466 14.47 44.78 -19.12
CA TRP A 466 15.75 45.33 -19.49
C TRP A 466 15.73 46.87 -19.69
N ALA A 467 14.62 47.40 -20.21
CA ALA A 467 14.46 48.85 -20.40
C ALA A 467 14.32 49.63 -19.07
N SER A 468 13.91 48.97 -17.97
CA SER A 468 13.79 49.56 -16.64
C SER A 468 15.10 49.66 -15.86
N VAL A 469 16.18 49.00 -16.34
CA VAL A 469 17.48 48.93 -15.66
C VAL A 469 18.67 49.31 -16.61
N ASN A 470 18.37 50.00 -17.71
CA ASN A 470 19.40 50.32 -18.72
C ASN A 470 20.24 51.56 -18.39
N THR A 471 19.91 52.29 -17.32
CA THR A 471 20.68 53.46 -16.87
C THR A 471 20.89 53.45 -15.37
N PRO A 472 22.07 53.95 -14.85
CA PRO A 472 22.35 53.99 -13.41
C PRO A 472 21.30 54.78 -12.61
N GLU A 473 20.72 55.83 -13.18
CA GLU A 473 19.66 56.64 -12.53
C GLU A 473 18.37 55.85 -12.26
N LYS A 474 17.99 55.01 -13.22
CA LYS A 474 16.82 54.12 -13.04
C LYS A 474 17.05 53.01 -12.01
N ILE A 475 18.27 52.52 -11.92
CA ILE A 475 18.67 51.55 -10.91
C ILE A 475 18.60 52.22 -9.52
N ALA A 476 19.20 53.42 -9.37
CA ALA A 476 19.17 54.19 -8.11
C ALA A 476 17.74 54.54 -7.67
N ALA A 477 16.89 55.02 -8.59
CA ALA A 477 15.50 55.32 -8.31
C ALA A 477 14.73 54.09 -7.83
N ARG A 478 14.99 52.93 -8.41
CA ARG A 478 14.39 51.68 -8.01
C ARG A 478 14.84 51.23 -6.61
N HIS A 479 16.10 51.39 -6.27
CA HIS A 479 16.62 51.08 -4.93
C HIS A 479 15.89 51.93 -3.87
N THR A 480 15.76 53.25 -4.12
CA THR A 480 15.06 54.14 -3.21
C THR A 480 13.58 53.78 -3.05
N GLU A 481 12.87 53.44 -4.14
CA GLU A 481 11.48 52.98 -4.05
C GLU A 481 11.38 51.64 -3.30
N GLN A 482 12.35 50.74 -3.47
CA GLN A 482 12.37 49.43 -2.80
C GLN A 482 12.63 49.57 -1.30
N GLU A 483 13.59 50.36 -0.90
CA GLU A 483 13.88 50.70 0.51
C GLU A 483 12.66 51.30 1.22
N GLN A 484 11.97 52.27 0.58
CA GLN A 484 10.72 52.87 1.14
C GLN A 484 9.59 51.85 1.27
N ARG A 485 9.48 50.90 0.33
CA ARG A 485 8.50 49.82 0.38
C ARG A 485 8.85 48.79 1.42
N GLU A 486 10.11 48.48 1.66
CA GLU A 486 10.55 47.50 2.63
C GLU A 486 10.30 47.96 4.08
N GLU A 487 10.28 49.21 4.37
CA GLU A 487 10.07 49.73 5.75
C GLU A 487 8.61 49.86 6.18
N SER A 488 7.65 49.76 5.27
CA SER A 488 6.24 49.98 5.56
C SER A 488 5.42 48.69 5.37
N PRO A 489 4.51 48.32 6.31
CA PRO A 489 3.64 47.17 6.10
C PRO A 489 2.62 47.47 4.99
N HIS A 490 2.60 46.61 3.95
CA HIS A 490 1.72 46.70 2.78
C HIS A 490 0.78 45.51 2.67
N GLY A 491 -0.34 45.66 1.96
CA GLY A 491 -1.22 44.57 1.58
C GLY A 491 -1.67 43.68 2.77
N TRP A 492 -1.46 42.37 2.68
CA TRP A 492 -1.85 41.41 3.70
C TRP A 492 -1.16 41.63 5.05
N LEU A 493 0.14 41.95 5.03
CA LEU A 493 0.90 42.19 6.25
C LEU A 493 0.33 43.32 7.10
N LYS A 494 -0.19 44.40 6.46
CA LYS A 494 -0.84 45.52 7.16
C LYS A 494 -2.05 45.05 7.95
N ILE A 495 -2.85 44.14 7.41
CA ILE A 495 -4.02 43.55 8.08
C ILE A 495 -3.55 42.70 9.27
N VAL A 496 -2.57 41.84 9.06
CA VAL A 496 -2.03 40.94 10.08
C VAL A 496 -1.45 41.70 11.27
N LEU A 497 -0.68 42.77 11.01
CA LEU A 497 -0.03 43.54 12.08
C LEU A 497 -0.93 44.60 12.72
N ALA A 498 -2.10 44.86 12.15
CA ALA A 498 -3.03 45.79 12.76
C ALA A 498 -3.59 45.28 14.11
N LYS A 499 -3.92 43.98 14.20
CA LYS A 499 -4.41 43.32 15.42
C LYS A 499 -3.81 41.91 15.53
N PRO A 500 -2.51 41.76 15.83
CA PRO A 500 -1.81 40.50 15.72
C PRO A 500 -2.38 39.38 16.62
N VAL A 501 -2.82 39.72 17.84
CA VAL A 501 -3.42 38.74 18.75
C VAL A 501 -4.74 38.17 18.20
N VAL A 502 -5.60 39.05 17.64
CA VAL A 502 -6.88 38.64 17.05
C VAL A 502 -6.63 37.76 15.81
N THR A 503 -5.66 38.12 14.99
CA THR A 503 -5.28 37.33 13.82
C THR A 503 -4.79 35.95 14.20
N ILE A 504 -3.90 35.82 15.18
CA ILE A 504 -3.42 34.54 15.69
C ILE A 504 -4.58 33.71 16.20
N LEU A 505 -5.45 34.28 17.04
CA LEU A 505 -6.59 33.55 17.61
C LEU A 505 -7.54 33.03 16.53
N LEU A 506 -7.87 33.85 15.52
CA LEU A 506 -8.72 33.45 14.39
C LEU A 506 -8.07 32.30 13.60
N CYS A 507 -6.78 32.40 13.31
CA CYS A 507 -6.07 31.33 12.59
C CYS A 507 -6.04 30.02 13.40
N VAL A 508 -5.73 30.07 14.70
CA VAL A 508 -5.69 28.88 15.56
C VAL A 508 -7.08 28.25 15.68
N VAL A 509 -8.15 29.06 15.84
CA VAL A 509 -9.53 28.54 15.89
C VAL A 509 -9.91 27.90 14.55
N ALA A 510 -9.60 28.56 13.41
CA ALA A 510 -9.89 28.01 12.08
C ALA A 510 -9.14 26.71 11.81
N LEU A 511 -7.84 26.66 12.09
CA LEU A 511 -7.04 25.45 11.94
C LEU A 511 -7.48 24.33 12.88
N GLY A 512 -7.84 24.68 14.14
CA GLY A 512 -8.40 23.74 15.10
C GLY A 512 -9.72 23.13 14.62
N ALA A 513 -10.61 23.95 14.04
CA ALA A 513 -11.88 23.47 13.49
C ALA A 513 -11.68 22.51 12.30
N ILE A 514 -10.73 22.83 11.42
CA ILE A 514 -10.38 21.94 10.29
C ILE A 514 -9.73 20.64 10.78
N ALA A 515 -9.02 20.67 11.90
CA ALA A 515 -8.37 19.50 12.49
C ALA A 515 -9.33 18.54 13.21
N ILE A 516 -10.57 18.96 13.58
CA ILE A 516 -11.53 18.12 14.33
C ILE A 516 -11.74 16.72 13.70
N PRO A 517 -11.96 16.58 12.37
CA PRO A 517 -12.18 15.27 11.75
C PRO A 517 -11.01 14.28 11.94
N MET A 518 -9.80 14.76 12.16
CA MET A 518 -8.64 13.90 12.44
C MET A 518 -8.87 12.97 13.65
N GLY A 519 -9.65 13.40 14.65
CA GLY A 519 -9.97 12.57 15.82
C GLY A 519 -10.73 11.29 15.49
N GLN A 520 -11.29 11.18 14.30
CA GLN A 520 -12.01 10.00 13.80
C GLN A 520 -11.26 9.28 12.68
N MET A 521 -9.97 9.59 12.49
CA MET A 521 -9.14 9.01 11.43
C MET A 521 -9.00 7.49 11.62
N ARG A 522 -9.44 6.74 10.63
CA ARG A 522 -9.23 5.29 10.51
C ARG A 522 -8.17 5.06 9.46
N MET A 523 -7.20 4.20 9.77
CA MET A 523 -6.13 3.84 8.86
C MET A 523 -6.39 2.47 8.24
N GLY A 524 -6.16 2.34 6.94
CA GLY A 524 -6.31 1.10 6.19
C GLY A 524 -5.42 1.10 4.94
N LEU A 525 -5.31 -0.02 4.27
CA LEU A 525 -4.75 -0.04 2.92
C LEU A 525 -5.88 0.05 1.90
N PRO A 526 -5.66 0.66 0.72
CA PRO A 526 -6.68 0.79 -0.30
C PRO A 526 -7.07 -0.61 -0.80
N SER A 527 -8.36 -0.79 -0.97
CA SER A 527 -8.96 -1.95 -1.62
C SER A 527 -9.59 -1.53 -2.95
N ALA A 528 -10.12 -2.49 -3.70
CA ALA A 528 -10.77 -2.26 -4.98
C ALA A 528 -11.93 -1.24 -4.90
N GLU A 529 -12.54 -1.05 -3.72
CA GLU A 529 -13.58 -0.04 -3.47
C GLU A 529 -13.12 1.41 -3.69
N SER A 530 -11.80 1.67 -3.51
CA SER A 530 -11.21 3.00 -3.67
C SER A 530 -10.75 3.29 -5.10
N SER A 531 -10.80 2.29 -6.00
CA SER A 531 -10.38 2.44 -7.40
C SER A 531 -11.35 3.32 -8.20
N GLN A 532 -10.98 3.66 -9.43
CA GLN A 532 -11.85 4.44 -10.32
C GLN A 532 -13.11 3.64 -10.70
N THR A 533 -14.26 4.29 -10.79
CA THR A 533 -15.54 3.65 -11.10
C THR A 533 -15.56 2.92 -12.45
N GLU A 534 -14.75 3.36 -13.40
CA GLU A 534 -14.62 2.73 -14.72
C GLU A 534 -13.64 1.55 -14.74
N SER A 535 -12.82 1.37 -13.70
CA SER A 535 -11.85 0.29 -13.62
C SER A 535 -12.51 -1.08 -13.46
N THR A 536 -11.85 -2.12 -13.94
CA THR A 536 -12.39 -3.47 -13.91
C THR A 536 -12.45 -4.03 -12.47
N GLU A 537 -11.47 -3.67 -11.64
CA GLU A 537 -11.41 -4.09 -10.24
C GLU A 537 -12.52 -3.46 -9.38
N TYR A 538 -12.88 -2.19 -9.64
CA TYR A 538 -14.02 -1.55 -8.98
C TYR A 538 -15.34 -2.22 -9.39
N LYS A 539 -15.54 -2.44 -10.70
CA LYS A 539 -16.73 -3.13 -11.23
C LYS A 539 -16.84 -4.55 -10.67
N ALA A 540 -15.72 -5.27 -10.62
CA ALA A 540 -15.66 -6.60 -10.00
C ALA A 540 -16.07 -6.57 -8.53
N TYR A 541 -15.51 -5.62 -7.75
CA TYR A 541 -15.85 -5.44 -6.34
C TYR A 541 -17.35 -5.14 -6.16
N GLN A 542 -17.93 -4.22 -6.92
CA GLN A 542 -19.35 -3.88 -6.81
C GLN A 542 -20.25 -5.08 -7.15
N ILE A 543 -19.92 -5.83 -8.20
CA ILE A 543 -20.67 -7.04 -8.57
C ILE A 543 -20.60 -8.09 -7.46
N VAL A 544 -19.42 -8.34 -6.90
CA VAL A 544 -19.24 -9.30 -5.79
C VAL A 544 -19.98 -8.84 -4.54
N LYS A 545 -19.91 -7.55 -4.20
CA LYS A 545 -20.64 -6.94 -3.09
C LYS A 545 -22.15 -7.15 -3.20
N ASP A 546 -22.70 -6.85 -4.37
CA ASP A 546 -24.15 -6.89 -4.62
C ASP A 546 -24.70 -8.33 -4.70
N LYS A 547 -23.91 -9.27 -5.25
CA LYS A 547 -24.36 -10.64 -5.53
C LYS A 547 -23.95 -11.67 -4.47
N PHE A 548 -22.84 -11.45 -3.79
CA PHE A 548 -22.27 -12.39 -2.82
C PHE A 548 -22.09 -11.79 -1.41
N GLY A 549 -22.19 -10.45 -1.28
CA GLY A 549 -21.97 -9.71 -0.04
C GLY A 549 -20.55 -9.17 0.10
N GLU A 550 -20.38 -8.07 0.82
CA GLU A 550 -19.13 -7.29 0.95
C GLU A 550 -17.95 -8.13 1.43
N GLY A 551 -18.16 -9.03 2.39
CA GLY A 551 -17.09 -9.81 3.01
C GLY A 551 -16.44 -10.84 2.08
N MET A 552 -17.11 -11.20 0.98
CA MET A 552 -16.55 -12.12 -0.01
C MET A 552 -15.34 -11.52 -0.75
N SER A 553 -15.24 -10.19 -0.77
CA SER A 553 -14.10 -9.47 -1.37
C SER A 553 -12.84 -9.47 -0.50
N GLY A 554 -12.93 -9.87 0.77
CA GLY A 554 -11.82 -9.82 1.71
C GLY A 554 -11.87 -10.91 2.78
N PRO A 555 -11.78 -12.20 2.40
CA PRO A 555 -11.77 -13.28 3.36
C PRO A 555 -10.54 -13.19 4.29
N VAL A 556 -10.72 -13.64 5.53
CA VAL A 556 -9.67 -13.74 6.54
C VAL A 556 -9.22 -15.18 6.62
N LEU A 557 -7.92 -15.45 6.66
CA LEU A 557 -7.38 -16.79 6.87
C LEU A 557 -7.03 -16.97 8.35
N ALA A 558 -7.70 -17.94 9.01
CA ALA A 558 -7.36 -18.39 10.35
C ALA A 558 -6.54 -19.68 10.27
N VAL A 559 -5.52 -19.79 11.10
CA VAL A 559 -4.58 -20.91 11.15
C VAL A 559 -4.58 -21.49 12.56
N ALA A 560 -4.79 -22.80 12.66
CA ALA A 560 -4.76 -23.52 13.92
C ALA A 560 -3.61 -24.54 13.93
N HIS A 561 -2.80 -24.52 15.00
CA HIS A 561 -1.77 -25.52 15.25
C HIS A 561 -2.34 -26.61 16.16
N THR A 562 -2.66 -27.74 15.57
CA THR A 562 -3.31 -28.88 16.25
C THR A 562 -2.30 -29.90 16.77
N PRO A 563 -2.66 -30.72 17.76
CA PRO A 563 -1.76 -31.74 18.31
C PRO A 563 -1.29 -32.76 17.26
N ALA A 564 -0.04 -33.19 17.33
CA ALA A 564 0.50 -34.22 16.45
C ALA A 564 -0.06 -35.61 16.78
N GLY A 565 -0.16 -36.45 15.76
CA GLY A 565 -0.57 -37.86 15.92
C GLY A 565 -2.07 -38.10 15.88
N MET A 566 -2.87 -37.13 15.48
CA MET A 566 -4.30 -37.31 15.21
C MET A 566 -4.50 -38.20 13.97
N ASN A 567 -5.50 -39.09 14.04
CA ASN A 567 -5.99 -39.77 12.85
C ASN A 567 -6.95 -38.86 12.06
N GLU A 568 -7.32 -39.28 10.84
CA GLU A 568 -8.19 -38.49 9.95
C GLU A 568 -9.52 -38.08 10.60
N ALA A 569 -10.18 -39.02 11.29
CA ALA A 569 -11.45 -38.76 11.99
C ALA A 569 -11.32 -37.74 13.13
N GLN A 570 -10.19 -37.75 13.83
CA GLN A 570 -9.89 -36.78 14.90
C GLN A 570 -9.54 -35.41 14.31
N ALA A 571 -8.86 -35.36 13.18
CA ALA A 571 -8.54 -34.14 12.47
C ALA A 571 -9.81 -33.49 11.89
N GLU A 572 -10.70 -34.29 11.27
CA GLU A 572 -12.02 -33.79 10.82
C GLU A 572 -12.85 -33.22 11.98
N GLN A 573 -12.87 -33.91 13.15
CA GLN A 573 -13.58 -33.41 14.32
C GLN A 573 -12.95 -32.10 14.83
N ALA A 574 -11.63 -32.00 14.87
CA ALA A 574 -10.93 -30.77 15.25
C ALA A 574 -11.26 -29.61 14.30
N GLN A 575 -11.37 -29.87 12.99
CA GLN A 575 -11.80 -28.85 12.03
C GLN A 575 -13.21 -28.32 12.36
N ILE A 576 -14.13 -29.22 12.68
CA ILE A 576 -15.52 -28.86 13.04
C ILE A 576 -15.52 -28.02 14.31
N ASP A 577 -14.85 -28.51 15.37
CA ASP A 577 -14.82 -27.84 16.67
C ASP A 577 -14.21 -26.44 16.58
N ILE A 578 -13.12 -26.26 15.80
CA ILE A 578 -12.48 -24.98 15.57
C ILE A 578 -13.39 -24.06 14.74
N ALA A 579 -14.00 -24.56 13.67
CA ALA A 579 -14.88 -23.77 12.82
C ALA A 579 -16.10 -23.23 13.61
N TYR A 580 -16.73 -24.05 14.41
CA TYR A 580 -17.84 -23.61 15.30
C TYR A 580 -17.35 -22.63 16.38
N ALA A 581 -16.14 -22.80 16.90
CA ALA A 581 -15.57 -21.83 17.85
C ALA A 581 -15.32 -20.46 17.21
N ILE A 582 -14.88 -20.43 15.94
CA ILE A 582 -14.76 -19.20 15.15
C ILE A 582 -16.11 -18.53 14.96
N GLU A 583 -17.12 -19.29 14.53
CA GLU A 583 -18.47 -18.77 14.29
C GLU A 583 -19.13 -18.28 15.58
N ALA A 584 -18.97 -19.03 16.68
CA ALA A 584 -19.53 -18.68 17.99
C ALA A 584 -18.86 -17.45 18.63
N LYS A 585 -17.62 -17.12 18.26
CA LYS A 585 -16.89 -15.95 18.80
C LYS A 585 -17.54 -14.64 18.40
N ASP A 586 -17.99 -14.50 17.14
CA ASP A 586 -18.67 -13.31 16.65
C ASP A 586 -19.71 -13.67 15.57
N PRO A 587 -20.87 -14.25 15.98
CA PRO A 587 -21.90 -14.69 15.04
C PRO A 587 -22.56 -13.54 14.27
N ASP A 588 -22.45 -12.31 14.77
CA ASP A 588 -23.01 -11.13 14.11
C ASP A 588 -22.15 -10.69 12.94
N ASN A 589 -20.83 -10.90 12.98
CA ASN A 589 -19.88 -10.45 11.95
C ASN A 589 -19.30 -11.57 11.08
N VAL A 590 -19.37 -12.84 11.51
CA VAL A 590 -19.01 -13.99 10.68
C VAL A 590 -20.20 -14.40 9.81
N LYS A 591 -19.99 -14.53 8.50
CA LYS A 591 -20.98 -15.05 7.54
C LYS A 591 -20.85 -16.55 7.41
N THR A 592 -19.65 -17.08 7.20
CA THR A 592 -19.38 -18.50 7.06
C THR A 592 -17.91 -18.80 7.32
N VAL A 593 -17.62 -20.02 7.75
CA VAL A 593 -16.26 -20.53 7.99
C VAL A 593 -16.05 -21.76 7.13
N VAL A 594 -15.11 -21.67 6.20
CA VAL A 594 -14.80 -22.74 5.25
C VAL A 594 -13.47 -23.38 5.62
N PRO A 595 -13.40 -24.67 5.98
CA PRO A 595 -12.14 -25.39 6.08
C PRO A 595 -11.42 -25.36 4.72
N ALA A 596 -10.24 -24.73 4.67
CA ALA A 596 -9.52 -24.45 3.43
C ALA A 596 -8.37 -25.42 3.15
N GLY A 597 -7.94 -26.19 4.17
CA GLY A 597 -6.88 -27.19 4.03
C GLY A 597 -6.29 -27.64 5.35
N GLN A 598 -5.53 -28.71 5.29
CA GLN A 598 -4.74 -29.21 6.41
C GLN A 598 -3.44 -29.86 5.89
N THR A 599 -2.41 -29.93 6.73
CA THR A 599 -1.17 -30.67 6.43
C THR A 599 -1.41 -32.18 6.48
N ASP A 600 -0.58 -32.97 5.77
CA ASP A 600 -0.66 -34.43 5.75
C ASP A 600 -0.51 -35.04 7.16
N ASP A 601 0.24 -34.38 8.04
CA ASP A 601 0.43 -34.77 9.45
C ASP A 601 -0.65 -34.25 10.39
N HIS A 602 -1.68 -33.54 9.85
CA HIS A 602 -2.79 -32.92 10.57
C HIS A 602 -2.38 -31.92 11.65
N THR A 603 -1.14 -31.42 11.63
CA THR A 603 -0.65 -30.48 12.66
C THR A 603 -0.99 -29.02 12.39
N VAL A 604 -1.35 -28.66 11.15
CA VAL A 604 -1.80 -27.31 10.77
C VAL A 604 -3.09 -27.41 9.99
N GLN A 605 -4.08 -26.66 10.42
CA GLN A 605 -5.38 -26.54 9.77
C GLN A 605 -5.64 -25.08 9.40
N ILE A 606 -6.19 -24.85 8.21
CA ILE A 606 -6.47 -23.53 7.65
C ILE A 606 -7.98 -23.38 7.47
N PHE A 607 -8.50 -22.23 7.88
CA PHE A 607 -9.90 -21.84 7.73
C PHE A 607 -9.99 -20.51 6.98
N GLN A 608 -10.85 -20.47 5.98
CA GLN A 608 -11.25 -19.22 5.33
C GLN A 608 -12.50 -18.70 6.05
N VAL A 609 -12.35 -17.61 6.77
CA VAL A 609 -13.44 -16.92 7.46
C VAL A 609 -13.94 -15.80 6.56
N ILE A 610 -15.20 -15.86 6.17
CA ILE A 610 -15.85 -14.84 5.35
C ILE A 610 -16.63 -13.92 6.28
N PRO A 611 -16.22 -12.65 6.42
CA PRO A 611 -16.98 -11.67 7.21
C PRO A 611 -18.31 -11.32 6.54
N LYS A 612 -19.24 -10.72 7.27
CA LYS A 612 -20.44 -10.08 6.69
C LYS A 612 -20.14 -8.72 6.07
N HIS A 613 -19.12 -8.03 6.59
CA HIS A 613 -18.71 -6.69 6.18
C HIS A 613 -17.44 -6.70 5.35
N GLY A 614 -17.20 -5.62 4.64
CA GLY A 614 -16.02 -5.45 3.77
C GLY A 614 -14.69 -5.47 4.53
N PRO A 615 -13.56 -5.73 3.82
CA PRO A 615 -12.24 -5.90 4.44
C PRO A 615 -11.73 -4.67 5.19
N SER A 616 -12.20 -3.48 4.83
CA SER A 616 -11.79 -2.19 5.41
C SER A 616 -12.75 -1.69 6.50
N SER A 617 -13.78 -2.47 6.85
CA SER A 617 -14.77 -2.11 7.88
C SER A 617 -14.22 -2.25 9.29
N VAL A 618 -14.79 -1.49 10.23
CA VAL A 618 -14.43 -1.59 11.67
C VAL A 618 -14.79 -2.95 12.23
N GLU A 619 -15.92 -3.49 11.78
CA GLU A 619 -16.44 -4.79 12.17
C GLU A 619 -15.46 -5.91 11.79
N THR A 620 -14.89 -5.88 10.58
CA THR A 620 -13.89 -6.87 10.14
C THR A 620 -12.56 -6.70 10.89
N VAL A 621 -12.13 -5.48 11.19
CA VAL A 621 -10.94 -5.24 12.02
C VAL A 621 -11.12 -5.83 13.42
N ASN A 622 -12.26 -5.57 14.06
CA ASN A 622 -12.59 -6.12 15.37
C ASN A 622 -12.69 -7.65 15.34
N LEU A 623 -13.29 -8.21 14.29
CA LEU A 623 -13.36 -9.65 14.09
C LEU A 623 -11.97 -10.29 14.05
N VAL A 624 -11.03 -9.72 13.31
CA VAL A 624 -9.63 -10.20 13.25
C VAL A 624 -8.97 -10.20 14.62
N GLU A 625 -9.17 -9.16 15.42
CA GLU A 625 -8.64 -9.09 16.79
C GLU A 625 -9.28 -10.15 17.69
N GLN A 626 -10.60 -10.33 17.58
CA GLN A 626 -11.33 -11.37 18.35
C GLN A 626 -10.92 -12.80 17.95
N LEU A 627 -10.65 -13.05 16.65
CA LEU A 627 -10.18 -14.36 16.17
C LEU A 627 -8.83 -14.75 16.77
N ARG A 628 -7.94 -13.80 16.99
CA ARG A 628 -6.63 -14.01 17.65
C ARG A 628 -6.76 -14.37 19.14
N GLU A 629 -7.92 -14.13 19.74
CA GLU A 629 -8.24 -14.49 21.12
C GLU A 629 -9.02 -15.80 21.24
N VAL A 630 -9.29 -16.47 20.12
CA VAL A 630 -10.00 -17.76 20.15
C VAL A 630 -9.07 -18.85 20.66
N HIS A 631 -9.51 -19.58 21.66
CA HIS A 631 -8.86 -20.75 22.23
C HIS A 631 -9.79 -21.93 22.17
N VAL A 632 -9.33 -23.04 21.62
CA VAL A 632 -10.13 -24.27 21.49
C VAL A 632 -9.35 -25.43 22.11
N ASN A 633 -10.01 -26.22 22.98
CA ASN A 633 -9.37 -27.39 23.55
C ASN A 633 -9.53 -28.57 22.58
N ILE A 634 -8.44 -28.98 21.95
CA ILE A 634 -8.39 -30.15 21.06
C ILE A 634 -7.57 -31.24 21.74
N GLN A 635 -8.21 -32.35 22.10
CA GLN A 635 -7.56 -33.47 22.76
C GLN A 635 -6.74 -33.09 24.01
N GLY A 636 -7.22 -32.12 24.79
CA GLY A 636 -6.55 -31.68 26.02
C GLY A 636 -5.44 -30.63 25.77
N THR A 637 -5.21 -30.24 24.52
CA THR A 637 -4.29 -29.17 24.15
C THR A 637 -5.07 -27.89 23.87
N ASP A 638 -4.66 -26.78 24.44
CA ASP A 638 -5.22 -25.46 24.16
C ASP A 638 -4.65 -24.94 22.83
N VAL A 639 -5.49 -24.92 21.80
CA VAL A 639 -5.17 -24.46 20.45
C VAL A 639 -5.59 -23.01 20.30
N LYS A 640 -4.60 -22.13 20.11
CA LYS A 640 -4.81 -20.71 19.79
C LYS A 640 -4.84 -20.50 18.29
N LEU A 641 -5.77 -19.66 17.81
CA LEU A 641 -5.80 -19.27 16.41
C LEU A 641 -4.82 -18.15 16.10
N GLY A 642 -4.12 -18.29 14.99
CA GLY A 642 -3.40 -17.21 14.32
C GLY A 642 -4.20 -16.71 13.14
N VAL A 643 -4.01 -15.41 12.77
CA VAL A 643 -4.71 -14.82 11.63
C VAL A 643 -3.70 -14.36 10.58
N THR A 644 -3.96 -14.69 9.31
CA THR A 644 -3.14 -14.32 8.16
C THR A 644 -4.00 -13.98 6.94
N GLY A 645 -3.41 -13.91 5.76
CA GLY A 645 -4.04 -13.49 4.52
C GLY A 645 -3.97 -11.97 4.30
N LEU A 646 -4.50 -11.50 3.17
CA LEU A 646 -4.40 -10.10 2.75
C LEU A 646 -5.09 -9.16 3.75
N THR A 647 -6.28 -9.49 4.20
CA THR A 647 -7.06 -8.69 5.16
C THR A 647 -6.34 -8.58 6.52
N GLY A 648 -5.85 -9.71 7.07
CA GLY A 648 -5.08 -9.73 8.32
C GLY A 648 -3.77 -8.94 8.20
N GLY A 649 -3.06 -9.09 7.07
CA GLY A 649 -1.84 -8.35 6.79
C GLY A 649 -2.04 -6.85 6.71
N ASN A 650 -3.10 -6.39 6.05
CA ASN A 650 -3.46 -4.98 5.94
C ASN A 650 -3.78 -4.35 7.32
N ILE A 651 -4.43 -5.11 8.20
CA ILE A 651 -4.73 -4.68 9.57
C ILE A 651 -3.44 -4.57 10.38
N ASP A 652 -2.53 -5.56 10.30
CA ASP A 652 -1.25 -5.54 11.03
C ASP A 652 -0.36 -4.36 10.57
N VAL A 653 -0.31 -4.09 9.26
CA VAL A 653 0.40 -2.93 8.70
C VAL A 653 -0.18 -1.64 9.28
N SER A 654 -1.50 -1.49 9.26
CA SER A 654 -2.18 -0.28 9.76
C SER A 654 -1.96 -0.06 11.25
N ASN A 655 -2.07 -1.12 12.06
CA ASN A 655 -1.86 -1.06 13.50
C ASN A 655 -0.40 -0.72 13.85
N THR A 656 0.57 -1.33 13.15
CA THR A 656 1.99 -1.05 13.38
C THR A 656 2.34 0.39 13.02
N LEU A 657 1.80 0.89 11.89
CA LEU A 657 1.99 2.29 11.48
C LEU A 657 1.42 3.27 12.48
N ALA A 658 0.21 3.00 12.99
CA ALA A 658 -0.43 3.82 14.02
C ALA A 658 0.44 3.92 15.29
N GLN A 659 1.00 2.80 15.74
CA GLN A 659 1.87 2.74 16.92
C GLN A 659 3.21 3.48 16.72
N LYS A 660 3.77 3.47 15.51
CA LYS A 660 5.05 4.12 15.19
C LYS A 660 4.94 5.61 14.86
N LEU A 661 3.75 6.08 14.49
CA LEU A 661 3.50 7.47 14.08
C LEU A 661 3.94 8.51 15.14
N PRO A 662 3.62 8.38 16.45
CA PRO A 662 4.03 9.35 17.45
C PRO A 662 5.56 9.43 17.61
N LEU A 663 6.25 8.29 17.56
CA LEU A 663 7.72 8.23 17.62
C LEU A 663 8.34 8.96 16.42
N TYR A 664 7.84 8.67 15.22
CA TYR A 664 8.33 9.31 14.00
C TYR A 664 8.13 10.83 14.04
N LEU A 665 6.94 11.28 14.45
CA LEU A 665 6.65 12.71 14.60
C LEU A 665 7.62 13.37 15.62
N ALA A 666 7.86 12.73 16.75
CA ALA A 666 8.78 13.25 17.77
C ALA A 666 10.23 13.35 17.24
N VAL A 667 10.69 12.38 16.47
CA VAL A 667 12.04 12.38 15.88
C VAL A 667 12.16 13.50 14.83
N VAL A 668 11.20 13.61 13.90
CA VAL A 668 11.20 14.66 12.87
C VAL A 668 11.15 16.04 13.51
N MET A 669 10.26 16.26 14.49
CA MET A 669 10.14 17.53 15.22
C MET A 669 11.43 17.87 15.99
N GLY A 670 12.04 16.87 16.65
CA GLY A 670 13.27 17.06 17.41
C GLY A 670 14.47 17.42 16.52
N LEU A 671 14.68 16.67 15.43
CA LEU A 671 15.74 16.98 14.45
C LEU A 671 15.56 18.36 13.82
N SER A 672 14.32 18.70 13.47
CA SER A 672 13.95 20.02 12.99
C SER A 672 14.34 21.13 13.96
N PHE A 673 13.91 20.99 15.18
CA PHE A 673 14.16 21.98 16.22
C PHE A 673 15.66 22.26 16.36
N ILE A 674 16.48 21.20 16.32
CA ILE A 674 17.96 21.32 16.35
C ILE A 674 18.47 22.07 15.13
N VAL A 675 18.06 21.68 13.92
CA VAL A 675 18.51 22.34 12.66
C VAL A 675 18.12 23.80 12.65
N LEU A 676 16.89 24.13 13.05
CA LEU A 676 16.45 25.53 13.10
C LEU A 676 17.17 26.36 14.16
N ILE A 677 17.55 25.78 15.31
CA ILE A 677 18.42 26.47 16.29
C ILE A 677 19.78 26.80 15.65
N LEU A 678 20.36 25.87 14.89
CA LEU A 678 21.63 26.09 14.20
C LEU A 678 21.53 27.22 13.18
N VAL A 679 20.41 27.28 12.44
CA VAL A 679 20.18 28.30 11.39
C VAL A 679 19.87 29.67 11.98
N PHE A 680 18.91 29.75 12.94
CA PHE A 680 18.40 31.04 13.42
C PHE A 680 19.12 31.55 14.67
N ARG A 681 19.97 30.75 15.32
CA ARG A 681 20.60 31.13 16.58
C ARG A 681 19.60 31.72 17.56
N SER A 682 18.48 31.08 17.71
CA SER A 682 17.36 31.43 18.59
C SER A 682 16.66 30.16 19.05
N ILE A 683 15.99 30.19 20.19
CA ILE A 683 15.11 29.08 20.67
C ILE A 683 13.65 29.35 20.32
N LEU A 684 13.23 30.63 20.38
CA LEU A 684 11.81 30.97 20.21
C LEU A 684 11.35 30.89 18.75
N VAL A 685 12.21 31.25 17.79
CA VAL A 685 11.89 31.14 16.37
C VAL A 685 11.64 29.68 15.95
N PRO A 686 12.55 28.71 16.26
CA PRO A 686 12.27 27.29 16.05
C PRO A 686 11.01 26.78 16.74
N LEU A 687 10.71 27.25 17.96
CA LEU A 687 9.50 26.86 18.65
C LEU A 687 8.24 27.30 17.92
N VAL A 688 8.19 28.57 17.47
CA VAL A 688 7.06 29.11 16.68
C VAL A 688 6.90 28.32 15.36
N ALA A 689 8.02 28.02 14.69
CA ALA A 689 8.03 27.23 13.46
C ALA A 689 7.47 25.81 13.69
N SER A 690 7.94 25.12 14.74
CA SER A 690 7.53 23.75 15.06
C SER A 690 6.06 23.68 15.48
N VAL A 691 5.56 24.60 16.31
CA VAL A 691 4.14 24.68 16.66
C VAL A 691 3.27 25.03 15.45
N GLY A 692 3.72 25.96 14.60
CA GLY A 692 3.03 26.28 13.35
C GLY A 692 2.92 25.08 12.42
N PHE A 693 4.00 24.31 12.25
CA PHE A 693 4.00 23.08 11.47
C PHE A 693 3.01 22.05 12.04
N LEU A 694 2.97 21.90 13.38
CA LEU A 694 2.02 20.98 14.01
C LEU A 694 0.56 21.36 13.69
N PHE A 695 0.20 22.63 13.72
CA PHE A 695 -1.13 23.08 13.30
C PHE A 695 -1.39 22.82 11.81
N SER A 696 -0.40 23.02 10.94
CA SER A 696 -0.54 22.74 9.50
C SER A 696 -0.81 21.27 9.23
N ILE A 697 -0.06 20.36 9.87
CA ILE A 697 -0.19 18.91 9.64
C ILE A 697 -1.51 18.38 10.22
N LEU A 698 -1.92 18.84 11.40
CA LEU A 698 -3.20 18.46 12.00
C LEU A 698 -4.40 18.91 11.16
N ALA A 699 -4.36 20.14 10.64
CA ALA A 699 -5.37 20.66 9.72
C ALA A 699 -5.39 19.87 8.39
N SER A 700 -4.22 19.50 7.88
CA SER A 700 -4.12 18.69 6.65
C SER A 700 -4.72 17.30 6.85
N PHE A 701 -4.44 16.65 7.98
CA PHE A 701 -5.06 15.37 8.31
C PHE A 701 -6.57 15.48 8.46
N GLY A 702 -7.05 16.54 9.15
CA GLY A 702 -8.47 16.80 9.27
C GLY A 702 -9.16 16.99 7.92
N ALA A 703 -8.54 17.73 7.00
CA ALA A 703 -9.05 17.92 5.64
C ALA A 703 -9.08 16.63 4.83
N VAL A 704 -8.01 15.79 4.91
CA VAL A 704 -7.96 14.49 4.25
C VAL A 704 -9.06 13.58 4.78
N VAL A 705 -9.25 13.50 6.10
CA VAL A 705 -10.32 12.70 6.73
C VAL A 705 -11.70 13.20 6.30
N ALA A 706 -11.93 14.52 6.30
CA ALA A 706 -13.21 15.10 5.88
C ALA A 706 -13.56 14.71 4.43
N VAL A 707 -12.59 14.76 3.50
CA VAL A 707 -12.83 14.49 2.08
C VAL A 707 -12.87 12.98 1.79
N TYR A 708 -11.84 12.24 2.16
CA TYR A 708 -11.66 10.85 1.74
C TYR A 708 -12.35 9.82 2.65
N GLN A 709 -12.50 10.12 3.94
CA GLN A 709 -13.16 9.19 4.87
C GLN A 709 -14.62 9.56 5.15
N MET A 710 -14.95 10.87 5.23
CA MET A 710 -16.32 11.32 5.53
C MET A 710 -17.10 11.73 4.26
N GLY A 711 -16.43 11.80 3.10
CA GLY A 711 -17.07 12.15 1.82
C GLY A 711 -17.43 13.62 1.65
N PHE A 712 -16.94 14.52 2.52
CA PHE A 712 -17.24 15.95 2.39
C PHE A 712 -16.67 16.51 1.08
N MET A 713 -17.53 16.98 0.18
CA MET A 713 -17.17 17.40 -1.18
C MET A 713 -16.45 16.30 -1.99
N GLY A 714 -16.62 15.02 -1.65
CA GLY A 714 -15.89 13.90 -2.25
C GLY A 714 -16.02 13.85 -3.77
N SER A 715 -17.20 14.12 -4.33
CA SER A 715 -17.43 14.14 -5.78
C SER A 715 -16.53 15.12 -6.55
N LEU A 716 -16.11 16.24 -5.92
CA LEU A 716 -15.19 17.22 -6.53
C LEU A 716 -13.76 16.64 -6.65
N PHE A 717 -13.39 15.74 -5.76
CA PHE A 717 -12.06 15.14 -5.66
C PHE A 717 -12.04 13.69 -6.18
N GLY A 718 -13.12 13.23 -6.84
CA GLY A 718 -13.21 11.88 -7.40
C GLY A 718 -13.36 10.77 -6.34
N VAL A 719 -13.85 11.09 -5.15
CA VAL A 719 -14.16 10.13 -4.09
C VAL A 719 -15.62 9.71 -4.25
N HIS A 720 -15.84 8.46 -4.63
CA HIS A 720 -17.18 7.88 -4.81
C HIS A 720 -17.60 7.05 -3.61
N ASP A 721 -16.72 6.21 -3.10
CA ASP A 721 -16.90 5.41 -1.88
C ASP A 721 -15.92 5.89 -0.80
N PRO A 722 -16.40 6.65 0.21
CA PRO A 722 -15.55 7.06 1.33
C PRO A 722 -15.05 5.87 2.14
N GLY A 723 -13.73 5.81 2.39
CA GLY A 723 -13.10 4.70 3.07
C GLY A 723 -12.02 5.13 4.08
N PRO A 724 -11.32 4.20 4.71
CA PRO A 724 -10.24 4.53 5.62
C PRO A 724 -9.11 5.27 4.90
N ILE A 725 -8.36 6.07 5.65
CA ILE A 725 -7.21 6.81 5.15
C ILE A 725 -6.04 5.84 4.95
N LEU A 726 -5.33 5.98 3.83
CA LEU A 726 -4.13 5.22 3.54
C LEU A 726 -3.17 5.18 4.73
N ALA A 727 -2.87 4.00 5.26
CA ALA A 727 -2.22 3.83 6.56
C ALA A 727 -0.85 4.53 6.67
N PHE A 728 -0.07 4.56 5.60
CA PHE A 728 1.23 5.21 5.58
C PHE A 728 1.20 6.71 5.19
N LEU A 729 0.02 7.22 4.77
CA LEU A 729 -0.14 8.63 4.37
C LEU A 729 0.24 9.62 5.47
N PRO A 730 -0.20 9.47 6.74
CA PRO A 730 0.18 10.41 7.79
C PRO A 730 1.70 10.49 7.97
N THR A 731 2.37 9.36 7.95
CA THR A 731 3.82 9.27 8.10
C THR A 731 4.55 9.96 6.94
N LEU A 732 4.14 9.70 5.70
CA LEU A 732 4.71 10.36 4.52
C LEU A 732 4.44 11.86 4.52
N MET A 733 3.21 12.28 4.80
CA MET A 733 2.86 13.70 4.86
C MET A 733 3.68 14.47 5.89
N ILE A 734 3.92 13.90 7.08
CA ILE A 734 4.78 14.52 8.10
C ILE A 734 6.17 14.78 7.52
N GLY A 735 6.81 13.77 6.92
CA GLY A 735 8.17 13.90 6.38
C GLY A 735 8.27 14.91 5.26
N ILE A 736 7.35 14.84 4.29
CA ILE A 736 7.35 15.69 3.10
C ILE A 736 6.99 17.13 3.45
N LEU A 737 5.83 17.33 4.10
CA LEU A 737 5.39 18.68 4.48
C LEU A 737 6.38 19.35 5.41
N PHE A 738 7.01 18.56 6.32
CA PHE A 738 8.04 19.10 7.19
C PHE A 738 9.23 19.65 6.40
N GLY A 739 9.77 18.84 5.46
CA GLY A 739 10.88 19.29 4.62
C GLY A 739 10.54 20.57 3.84
N LEU A 740 9.42 20.58 3.13
CA LEU A 740 8.95 21.71 2.36
C LEU A 740 8.63 22.93 3.21
N ALA A 741 8.07 22.70 4.38
CA ALA A 741 7.74 23.73 5.34
C ALA A 741 9.02 24.44 5.85
N MET A 742 10.09 23.71 6.12
CA MET A 742 11.32 24.31 6.64
C MET A 742 12.01 25.23 5.63
N ASP A 743 11.96 24.92 4.35
CA ASP A 743 12.59 25.71 3.28
C ASP A 743 12.08 27.16 3.28
N TYR A 744 10.77 27.34 3.27
CA TYR A 744 10.17 28.68 3.29
C TYR A 744 10.33 29.39 4.64
N GLN A 745 10.38 28.66 5.74
CA GLN A 745 10.64 29.23 7.06
C GLN A 745 12.06 29.81 7.11
N VAL A 746 13.02 29.05 6.63
CA VAL A 746 14.42 29.51 6.57
C VAL A 746 14.49 30.77 5.71
N PHE A 747 13.89 30.76 4.52
CA PHE A 747 13.94 31.88 3.59
C PHE A 747 13.25 33.16 4.11
N LEU A 748 12.08 33.03 4.77
CA LEU A 748 11.33 34.16 5.29
C LEU A 748 12.00 34.78 6.52
N VAL A 749 12.44 33.92 7.45
CA VAL A 749 12.92 34.38 8.75
C VAL A 749 14.40 34.75 8.75
N SER A 750 15.21 34.17 7.81
CA SER A 750 16.61 34.61 7.65
C SER A 750 16.72 36.06 7.25
N GLY A 751 15.89 36.52 6.28
CA GLY A 751 15.87 37.93 5.91
C GLY A 751 15.37 38.84 7.05
N MET A 752 14.45 38.38 7.91
CA MET A 752 14.06 39.10 9.11
C MET A 752 15.21 39.25 10.11
N ARG A 753 15.96 38.15 10.31
CA ARG A 753 17.14 38.12 11.19
C ARG A 753 18.25 39.00 10.68
N GLU A 754 18.54 38.95 9.38
CA GLU A 754 19.55 39.77 8.77
C GLU A 754 19.24 41.25 8.97
N ALA A 755 18.03 41.71 8.69
CA ALA A 755 17.57 43.07 8.96
C ALA A 755 17.74 43.48 10.44
N TYR A 756 17.49 42.55 11.39
CA TYR A 756 17.64 42.79 12.82
C TYR A 756 19.12 42.92 13.21
N VAL A 757 19.97 42.03 12.72
CA VAL A 757 21.44 42.08 12.99
C VAL A 757 22.08 43.35 12.45
N HIS A 758 21.58 43.89 11.33
CA HIS A 758 22.01 45.17 10.77
C HIS A 758 21.39 46.40 11.47
N GLY A 759 20.79 46.23 12.64
CA GLY A 759 20.38 47.34 13.53
C GLY A 759 18.95 47.84 13.32
N LYS A 760 18.11 47.21 12.49
CA LYS A 760 16.68 47.56 12.41
C LYS A 760 15.95 47.09 13.68
N SER A 761 14.95 47.85 14.12
CA SER A 761 14.10 47.37 15.23
C SER A 761 13.43 46.05 14.90
N ALA A 762 13.12 45.21 15.89
CA ALA A 762 12.50 43.89 15.69
C ALA A 762 11.25 43.96 14.82
N LYS A 763 10.38 44.96 15.02
CA LYS A 763 9.19 45.18 14.22
C LYS A 763 9.51 45.54 12.76
N THR A 764 10.46 46.48 12.55
CA THR A 764 10.88 46.90 11.21
C THR A 764 11.61 45.74 10.47
N ALA A 765 12.38 44.94 11.20
CA ALA A 765 13.06 43.76 10.67
C ALA A 765 12.06 42.71 10.15
N VAL A 766 10.97 42.44 10.90
CA VAL A 766 9.88 41.56 10.44
C VAL A 766 9.22 42.09 9.17
N VAL A 767 8.94 43.38 9.09
CA VAL A 767 8.31 44.02 7.90
C VAL A 767 9.26 43.94 6.69
N ALA A 768 10.52 44.27 6.85
CA ALA A 768 11.52 44.27 5.77
C ALA A 768 11.74 42.86 5.22
N GLY A 769 12.00 41.89 6.09
CA GLY A 769 12.19 40.49 5.70
C GLY A 769 10.95 39.89 5.01
N TYR A 770 9.75 40.19 5.53
CA TYR A 770 8.50 39.77 4.90
C TYR A 770 8.34 40.34 3.47
N ASN A 771 8.48 41.67 3.32
CA ASN A 771 8.31 42.34 2.02
C ASN A 771 9.32 41.87 0.97
N HIS A 772 10.53 41.49 1.41
CA HIS A 772 11.56 40.92 0.55
C HIS A 772 11.19 39.51 0.04
N ALA A 773 10.71 38.63 0.95
CA ALA A 773 10.48 37.23 0.66
C ALA A 773 9.09 36.93 0.05
N VAL A 774 8.06 37.72 0.37
CA VAL A 774 6.65 37.38 0.12
C VAL A 774 6.31 37.02 -1.32
N ARG A 775 6.88 37.70 -2.30
CA ARG A 775 6.58 37.44 -3.73
C ARG A 775 7.08 36.06 -4.16
N VAL A 776 8.24 35.67 -3.68
CA VAL A 776 8.86 34.38 -4.01
C VAL A 776 8.09 33.26 -3.32
N VAL A 777 7.74 33.47 -2.05
CA VAL A 777 6.97 32.49 -1.26
C VAL A 777 5.59 32.23 -1.87
N ILE A 778 4.85 33.29 -2.28
CA ILE A 778 3.55 33.14 -2.95
C ILE A 778 3.68 32.36 -4.26
N ALA A 779 4.68 32.69 -5.06
CA ALA A 779 4.89 32.00 -6.33
C ALA A 779 5.21 30.52 -6.14
N ALA A 780 6.12 30.22 -5.26
CA ALA A 780 6.51 28.86 -4.92
C ALA A 780 5.31 28.05 -4.35
N MET A 781 4.54 28.67 -3.47
CA MET A 781 3.31 28.09 -2.94
C MET A 781 2.33 27.71 -4.07
N ILE A 782 2.03 28.64 -5.00
CA ILE A 782 1.09 28.37 -6.11
C ILE A 782 1.62 27.25 -7.01
N ILE A 783 2.92 27.21 -7.30
CA ILE A 783 3.54 26.16 -8.10
C ILE A 783 3.40 24.81 -7.40
N MET A 784 3.75 24.73 -6.12
CA MET A 784 3.65 23.51 -5.32
C MET A 784 2.22 23.00 -5.23
N ILE A 785 1.26 23.88 -4.92
CA ILE A 785 -0.16 23.53 -4.91
C ILE A 785 -0.60 23.03 -6.29
N SER A 786 -0.13 23.63 -7.38
CA SER A 786 -0.46 23.20 -8.74
C SER A 786 0.10 21.82 -9.08
N VAL A 787 1.35 21.57 -8.69
CA VAL A 787 2.01 20.28 -8.92
C VAL A 787 1.35 19.18 -8.09
N PHE A 788 1.20 19.37 -6.77
CA PHE A 788 0.53 18.38 -5.92
C PHE A 788 -0.96 18.25 -6.23
N GLY A 789 -1.62 19.35 -6.60
CA GLY A 789 -3.01 19.37 -7.04
C GLY A 789 -3.26 18.56 -8.30
N GLY A 790 -2.27 18.47 -9.21
CA GLY A 790 -2.33 17.59 -10.37
C GLY A 790 -2.49 16.11 -9.97
N PHE A 791 -1.82 15.68 -8.91
CA PHE A 791 -1.90 14.30 -8.41
C PHE A 791 -3.22 13.95 -7.71
N ILE A 792 -4.07 14.93 -7.38
CA ILE A 792 -5.44 14.67 -6.86
C ILE A 792 -6.27 13.87 -7.88
N PHE A 793 -6.00 14.08 -9.17
CA PHE A 793 -6.71 13.44 -10.28
C PHE A 793 -5.90 12.30 -10.92
N ALA A 794 -4.88 11.78 -10.23
CA ALA A 794 -4.11 10.62 -10.65
C ALA A 794 -5.01 9.38 -10.79
N GLU A 795 -4.62 8.41 -11.61
CA GLU A 795 -5.35 7.15 -11.75
C GLU A 795 -5.27 6.29 -10.49
N SER A 796 -4.13 6.31 -9.81
CA SER A 796 -3.90 5.56 -8.59
C SER A 796 -4.69 6.12 -7.39
N ALA A 797 -5.52 5.26 -6.79
CA ALA A 797 -6.25 5.56 -5.56
C ALA A 797 -5.33 5.91 -4.37
N MET A 798 -4.09 5.41 -4.37
CA MET A 798 -3.11 5.69 -3.31
C MET A 798 -2.53 7.10 -3.40
N ILE A 799 -2.34 7.62 -4.60
CA ILE A 799 -1.67 8.91 -4.84
C ILE A 799 -2.60 10.10 -4.63
N ARG A 800 -3.89 9.96 -4.92
CA ARG A 800 -4.88 11.05 -4.79
C ARG A 800 -4.91 11.69 -3.40
N PRO A 801 -5.09 10.94 -2.29
CA PRO A 801 -5.12 11.52 -0.95
C PRO A 801 -3.77 12.12 -0.55
N ILE A 802 -2.64 11.59 -1.05
CA ILE A 802 -1.31 12.16 -0.83
C ILE A 802 -1.21 13.52 -1.53
N GLY A 803 -1.59 13.60 -2.82
CA GLY A 803 -1.60 14.83 -3.58
C GLY A 803 -2.46 15.92 -2.94
N PHE A 804 -3.69 15.56 -2.53
CA PHE A 804 -4.60 16.48 -1.83
C PHE A 804 -4.04 16.96 -0.49
N GLY A 805 -3.56 16.01 0.35
CA GLY A 805 -3.03 16.32 1.66
C GLY A 805 -1.81 17.24 1.60
N LEU A 806 -0.91 17.01 0.62
CA LEU A 806 0.26 17.86 0.41
C LEU A 806 -0.12 19.24 -0.16
N ALA A 807 -1.02 19.30 -1.16
CA ALA A 807 -1.49 20.57 -1.72
C ALA A 807 -2.16 21.45 -0.64
N PHE A 808 -3.07 20.85 0.14
CA PHE A 808 -3.74 21.53 1.24
C PHE A 808 -2.78 21.90 2.37
N GLY A 809 -1.86 21.02 2.72
CA GLY A 809 -0.83 21.27 3.74
C GLY A 809 0.09 22.43 3.37
N VAL A 810 0.56 22.50 2.12
CA VAL A 810 1.36 23.64 1.62
C VAL A 810 0.54 24.92 1.65
N LEU A 811 -0.74 24.90 1.26
CA LEU A 811 -1.62 26.06 1.32
C LEU A 811 -1.71 26.60 2.75
N VAL A 812 -2.02 25.74 3.71
CA VAL A 812 -2.16 26.11 5.13
C VAL A 812 -0.83 26.57 5.70
N ASP A 813 0.24 25.84 5.47
CA ASP A 813 1.56 26.18 6.00
C ASP A 813 2.05 27.54 5.46
N ALA A 814 2.07 27.71 4.15
CA ALA A 814 2.63 28.93 3.55
C ALA A 814 1.77 30.15 3.83
N PHE A 815 0.43 30.07 3.65
CA PHE A 815 -0.46 31.23 3.78
C PHE A 815 -0.86 31.52 5.23
N VAL A 816 -1.34 30.50 5.98
CA VAL A 816 -1.86 30.73 7.33
C VAL A 816 -0.72 30.78 8.34
N VAL A 817 0.22 29.83 8.31
CA VAL A 817 1.27 29.79 9.33
C VAL A 817 2.36 30.81 9.04
N ARG A 818 2.95 30.81 7.85
CA ARG A 818 4.15 31.63 7.56
C ARG A 818 3.84 33.06 7.21
N MET A 819 2.83 33.28 6.35
CA MET A 819 2.51 34.64 5.93
C MET A 819 1.59 35.35 6.93
N THR A 820 0.99 34.65 7.89
CA THR A 820 0.03 35.23 8.85
C THR A 820 0.45 35.06 10.30
N ILE A 821 0.58 33.81 10.81
CA ILE A 821 0.89 33.57 12.24
C ILE A 821 2.34 33.97 12.56
N THR A 822 3.32 33.54 11.76
CA THR A 822 4.75 33.78 12.04
C THR A 822 5.09 35.26 12.18
N PRO A 823 4.76 36.18 11.22
CA PRO A 823 5.07 37.60 11.38
C PRO A 823 4.28 38.25 12.53
N ALA A 824 3.04 37.80 12.81
CA ALA A 824 2.26 38.28 13.94
C ALA A 824 2.92 37.91 15.28
N VAL A 825 3.33 36.67 15.46
CA VAL A 825 4.00 36.16 16.66
C VAL A 825 5.36 36.81 16.87
N LEU A 826 6.20 36.89 15.83
CA LEU A 826 7.53 37.52 15.90
C LEU A 826 7.42 39.00 16.25
N THR A 827 6.41 39.70 15.73
CA THR A 827 6.16 41.11 16.09
C THR A 827 5.75 41.27 17.55
N LEU A 828 4.96 40.34 18.12
CA LEU A 828 4.59 40.34 19.53
C LEU A 828 5.77 39.99 20.47
N LEU A 829 6.62 39.06 20.03
CA LEU A 829 7.81 38.69 20.80
C LEU A 829 8.88 39.78 20.81
N GLY A 830 8.93 40.62 19.77
CA GLY A 830 9.94 41.68 19.63
C GLY A 830 11.35 41.18 19.71
N ASP A 831 12.24 41.83 20.46
CA ASP A 831 13.65 41.44 20.62
C ASP A 831 13.82 40.06 21.28
N LYS A 832 12.85 39.60 22.04
CA LYS A 832 12.90 38.26 22.64
C LYS A 832 12.86 37.15 21.60
N ALA A 833 12.31 37.40 20.41
CA ALA A 833 12.31 36.41 19.33
C ALA A 833 13.71 35.91 18.98
N TRP A 834 14.73 36.77 19.11
CA TRP A 834 16.12 36.46 18.77
C TRP A 834 16.98 36.04 19.99
N TRP A 835 16.33 35.74 21.12
CA TRP A 835 17.03 35.34 22.33
C TRP A 835 17.62 33.95 22.24
N MET A 836 18.89 33.84 22.70
CA MET A 836 19.62 32.57 22.83
C MET A 836 20.43 32.54 24.13
N PRO A 837 20.45 31.44 24.88
CA PRO A 837 21.29 31.30 26.06
C PRO A 837 22.79 31.38 25.72
N LYS A 838 23.58 32.10 26.54
CA LYS A 838 25.02 32.33 26.30
C LYS A 838 25.84 31.03 26.16
N TRP A 839 25.44 29.95 26.82
CA TRP A 839 26.13 28.66 26.73
C TRP A 839 25.88 28.00 25.37
N LEU A 840 24.64 28.11 24.84
CA LEU A 840 24.25 27.54 23.55
C LEU A 840 24.82 28.38 22.40
N ASP A 841 24.89 29.71 22.57
CA ASP A 841 25.45 30.64 21.58
C ASP A 841 26.94 30.39 21.32
N LYS A 842 27.71 29.89 22.34
CA LYS A 842 29.10 29.45 22.17
C LYS A 842 29.24 28.11 21.45
N LEU A 843 28.26 27.24 21.55
CA LEU A 843 28.28 25.90 20.98
C LEU A 843 27.85 25.91 19.49
N VAL A 844 26.94 26.80 19.12
CA VAL A 844 26.34 26.87 17.78
C VAL A 844 27.26 27.64 16.84
N PRO A 845 27.77 27.02 15.75
CA PRO A 845 28.57 27.70 14.76
C PRO A 845 27.76 28.80 14.06
N ASN A 846 28.45 29.85 13.61
CA ASN A 846 27.80 30.90 12.81
C ASN A 846 27.59 30.39 11.38
N MET A 847 26.35 29.97 11.08
CA MET A 847 25.98 29.50 9.74
C MET A 847 25.47 30.69 8.92
N ASP A 848 26.25 31.14 7.93
CA ASP A 848 25.87 32.15 6.97
C ASP A 848 24.99 31.53 5.88
N VAL A 849 23.70 31.44 6.13
CA VAL A 849 22.75 30.76 5.22
C VAL A 849 22.50 31.60 3.95
N GLU A 850 22.49 32.91 4.05
CA GLU A 850 22.26 33.82 2.89
C GLU A 850 23.54 34.30 2.18
N GLY A 851 24.71 33.94 2.68
CA GLY A 851 25.96 34.32 2.08
C GLY A 851 26.32 35.80 2.29
N ALA A 852 25.85 36.39 3.39
CA ALA A 852 26.14 37.78 3.75
C ALA A 852 27.66 38.06 3.83
N THR A 853 28.43 37.12 4.40
CA THR A 853 29.90 37.20 4.45
C THR A 853 30.54 37.20 3.03
N LEU A 854 29.93 36.46 2.08
CA LEU A 854 30.38 36.45 0.69
C LEU A 854 30.12 37.80 0.02
N LEU A 855 28.91 38.37 0.23
CA LEU A 855 28.56 39.67 -0.34
C LEU A 855 29.50 40.77 0.18
N HIS A 856 29.76 40.85 1.50
CA HIS A 856 30.67 41.80 2.11
C HIS A 856 32.12 41.63 1.58
N THR A 857 32.62 40.41 1.40
CA THR A 857 33.92 40.15 0.81
C THR A 857 33.99 40.65 -0.65
N LEU A 858 32.91 40.47 -1.45
CA LEU A 858 32.84 40.92 -2.84
C LEU A 858 32.66 42.43 -2.96
N GLU A 859 32.12 43.13 -1.97
CA GLU A 859 32.05 44.58 -1.85
C GLU A 859 33.42 45.16 -1.49
N GLU A 860 34.10 44.58 -0.48
CA GLU A 860 35.48 44.96 -0.12
C GLU A 860 36.49 44.81 -1.28
N GLU A 861 36.38 43.68 -2.07
CA GLU A 861 37.17 43.46 -3.26
C GLU A 861 36.86 44.47 -4.39
N ALA A 862 35.64 45.04 -4.45
CA ALA A 862 35.22 46.04 -5.40
C ALA A 862 35.65 47.46 -5.01
N GLU A 863 35.82 47.75 -3.71
CA GLU A 863 36.24 49.02 -3.14
C GLU A 863 37.76 49.19 -3.07
N GLN A 864 38.55 48.07 -3.15
CA GLN A 864 40.02 48.18 -3.26
C GLN A 864 40.38 48.67 -4.66
N PRO A 865 40.98 49.89 -4.81
CA PRO A 865 41.44 50.39 -6.13
C PRO A 865 42.48 49.44 -6.69
N ALA A 866 42.57 49.37 -8.02
CA ALA A 866 43.56 48.58 -8.76
C ALA A 866 45.02 49.11 -8.55
N GLU A 867 45.54 49.02 -7.34
CA GLU A 867 46.95 49.38 -7.02
C GLU A 867 47.97 48.33 -7.52
N HIS A 868 47.52 47.14 -7.95
CA HIS A 868 48.45 46.09 -8.39
C HIS A 868 48.74 46.07 -9.90
N ASP A 869 47.96 46.73 -10.74
CA ASP A 869 48.30 46.80 -12.21
C ASP A 869 49.27 47.93 -12.61
N GLU A 870 49.39 48.98 -11.81
CA GLU A 870 50.40 50.04 -12.07
C GLU A 870 51.85 49.63 -11.71
N GLN A 871 52.03 48.70 -10.75
CA GLN A 871 53.36 48.19 -10.44
C GLN A 871 53.89 47.17 -11.45
N ALA A 872 53.04 46.49 -12.18
CA ALA A 872 53.48 45.56 -13.24
C ALA A 872 53.81 46.25 -14.60
N GLU A 873 53.30 47.43 -14.83
CA GLU A 873 53.69 48.25 -16.03
C GLU A 873 54.97 49.14 -15.79
N THR A 874 55.20 49.53 -14.52
CA THR A 874 56.42 50.27 -14.16
C THR A 874 57.67 49.39 -14.19
N ASP A 875 57.55 48.10 -13.78
CA ASP A 875 58.69 47.14 -13.83
C ASP A 875 59.02 46.68 -15.27
N LYS A 876 58.08 46.73 -16.19
CA LYS A 876 58.36 46.46 -17.63
C LYS A 876 59.00 47.64 -18.38
N SER A 877 58.85 48.89 -17.90
CA SER A 877 59.47 50.09 -18.50
C SER A 877 60.89 50.32 -18.02
N THR A 878 61.30 49.78 -16.87
CA THR A 878 62.68 49.89 -16.36
C THR A 878 63.62 48.77 -16.78
N ALA A 879 63.10 47.66 -17.29
CA ALA A 879 63.91 46.55 -17.81
C ALA A 879 64.30 46.71 -19.36
N GLY A 880 63.72 47.70 -20.00
CA GLY A 880 63.98 47.99 -21.41
C GLY A 880 65.04 49.08 -21.70
N ALA A 881 65.71 49.67 -20.64
CA ALA A 881 66.67 50.76 -20.80
C ALA A 881 68.12 50.38 -20.41
N SER A 882 68.44 49.10 -20.29
CA SER A 882 69.83 48.66 -20.10
C SER A 882 70.10 47.36 -20.87
N SER A 883 70.19 47.42 -22.16
CA SER A 883 70.96 46.53 -23.03
C SER A 883 71.34 47.22 -24.30
#